data_1723f112d51e37c781ca2cc417962269
#
_entry.id   1723f112d51e37c781ca2cc417962269
#
_cell.length_a   1.000
_cell.length_b   1.000
_cell.length_c   1.000
_cell.angle_alpha   90.00
_cell.angle_beta   90.00
_cell.angle_gamma   90.00
#
_symmetry.space_group_name_H-M   'P 1'
#
loop_
_entity.id
_entity.type
_entity.pdbx_description
1 polymer ?
#
loop_
_entity_poly.entity_id
_entity_poly.type
_entity_poly.pdbx_seq_one_letter_code
_entity_poly.pdbx_strand_id
1 'polypeptide(L)'
;MANSMNPSQQIKLASAGTGKTFSLSNTYLGLFTNGRAPNEIMASTFTRKAAAEILKRLFERLVEGVNDADKLQELKDFSAIPDDWCVEDVKACVVKLALSIDKIRVSTLDSHFNKVASQHRRELGLPLQWRMSEVHQDAELLQSAIGNYVAQNSLADIVSIVASLGEANAPRDFLDKLLSETTATLDLISDCDEKSWDCIAPFVTNVSSELLLGKLEGINNIIERKGAESKTKIMIDAVSSGDVKAMYHHSNYEDDLWYKKPIHDDWLELCPLVINYARSVATHQVLARNKTYARLFSDVQEELLRLRQQTRLFSFSDITRLIAAAVVEQRIDLADSELDLLLDEFQDTSVLQWRILQPQITASVEQQRSLFTVGDTKQAIYGWRSGDSRLLSGFKDWSQENTQGGCVEQSTLEKNFRSSAVILDTTDLVFGNATQLVPNSEEVANAINDWTTDYKKHDAAKDIPGCALLFEVEKTDTMNEKLAMAKAAAARAAKLHEQAPSKSIAILVRQNSMLALIQDELRKLDVQAGSHGGVAITDAESVLIALSWLTAVFYPGDTLARFHVQTSQLNTFGDEKELSDEQFDRHAQLQRRTILSIGFGDYLRRHVDDLQACFSSGHDRHRLQQLLDLAYRFDALADKDALGFVEFIHTTKVSDSSATKVRLMTIHAAKGLEFDAVILPQLNDSLIGNIHRQIALGSRPSTIAPYSELCAYPSSTHAELIPELAKLESKLKTSRASEAMSLLYVALTRAVERIEMMVPPASK
;
A
#
# COMPACT_ATOMS: atom_id res chain seq x y z
N MET A 1 14.10 19.53 -45.41
CA MET A 1 14.30 20.19 -44.10
C MET A 1 13.26 19.59 -43.21
N ALA A 2 13.63 18.77 -42.21
CA ALA A 2 12.69 18.19 -41.27
C ALA A 2 12.00 19.34 -40.55
N ASN A 3 10.67 19.41 -40.58
CA ASN A 3 9.89 20.24 -39.69
C ASN A 3 10.20 19.75 -38.28
N SER A 4 11.11 20.44 -37.60
CA SER A 4 11.37 20.16 -36.20
C SER A 4 10.08 20.44 -35.43
N MET A 5 9.45 19.40 -34.92
CA MET A 5 8.38 19.56 -33.95
C MET A 5 8.91 20.48 -32.85
N ASN A 6 8.27 21.62 -32.62
CA ASN A 6 8.62 22.45 -31.48
C ASN A 6 8.44 21.59 -30.22
N PRO A 7 9.43 21.53 -29.34
CA PRO A 7 9.33 20.73 -28.12
C PRO A 7 8.08 21.16 -27.36
N SER A 8 7.21 20.21 -27.05
CA SER A 8 5.97 20.49 -26.36
C SER A 8 6.18 20.22 -24.87
N GLN A 9 5.91 21.24 -24.06
CA GLN A 9 5.96 21.13 -22.62
C GLN A 9 4.53 21.17 -22.08
N GLN A 10 3.98 19.99 -21.77
CA GLN A 10 2.57 19.83 -21.49
C GLN A 10 2.32 19.06 -20.19
N ILE A 11 1.38 19.58 -19.40
CA ILE A 11 0.75 18.87 -18.31
C ILE A 11 -0.70 18.59 -18.70
N LYS A 12 -1.11 17.33 -18.68
CA LYS A 12 -2.50 16.96 -18.92
C LYS A 12 -3.15 16.45 -17.63
N LEU A 13 -4.10 17.21 -17.13
CA LEU A 13 -4.99 16.74 -16.06
C LEU A 13 -6.07 15.89 -16.73
N ALA A 14 -6.23 14.65 -16.28
CA ALA A 14 -7.02 13.67 -17.00
C ALA A 14 -7.79 12.78 -16.04
N SER A 15 -9.10 12.80 -16.07
CA SER A 15 -9.95 11.89 -15.30
C SER A 15 -9.80 10.42 -15.74
N ALA A 16 -10.44 9.50 -15.02
CA ALA A 16 -10.47 8.09 -15.39
C ALA A 16 -11.08 7.90 -16.78
N GLY A 17 -10.47 7.07 -17.62
CA GLY A 17 -11.01 6.72 -18.95
C GLY A 17 -10.90 7.79 -20.03
N THR A 18 -10.22 8.93 -19.78
CA THR A 18 -10.10 10.02 -20.76
C THR A 18 -8.95 9.85 -21.77
N GLY A 19 -8.31 8.68 -21.82
CA GLY A 19 -7.28 8.39 -22.81
C GLY A 19 -5.87 8.85 -22.46
N LYS A 20 -5.50 8.85 -21.17
CA LYS A 20 -4.13 9.18 -20.69
C LYS A 20 -3.06 8.44 -21.48
N THR A 21 -3.11 7.11 -21.46
CA THR A 21 -2.13 6.24 -22.14
C THR A 21 -2.15 6.40 -23.65
N PHE A 22 -3.33 6.68 -24.24
CA PHE A 22 -3.46 7.01 -25.65
C PHE A 22 -2.71 8.29 -26.02
N SER A 23 -2.90 9.35 -25.23
CA SER A 23 -2.23 10.63 -25.46
C SER A 23 -0.70 10.50 -25.30
N LEU A 24 -0.23 9.76 -24.27
CA LEU A 24 1.18 9.50 -24.06
C LEU A 24 1.80 8.70 -25.22
N SER A 25 1.12 7.64 -25.68
CA SER A 25 1.59 6.82 -26.81
C SER A 25 1.69 7.62 -28.10
N ASN A 26 0.73 8.51 -28.35
CA ASN A 26 0.78 9.40 -29.53
C ASN A 26 1.93 10.39 -29.45
N THR A 27 2.19 10.97 -28.28
CA THR A 27 3.35 11.86 -28.07
C THR A 27 4.66 11.11 -28.30
N TYR A 28 4.78 9.88 -27.79
CA TYR A 28 5.95 9.03 -28.06
C TYR A 28 6.17 8.78 -29.55
N LEU A 29 5.11 8.36 -30.26
CA LEU A 29 5.16 8.12 -31.72
C LEU A 29 5.50 9.38 -32.50
N GLY A 30 4.94 10.53 -32.12
CA GLY A 30 5.26 11.81 -32.72
C GLY A 30 6.75 12.17 -32.59
N LEU A 31 7.33 12.01 -31.42
CA LEU A 31 8.77 12.23 -31.20
C LEU A 31 9.61 11.25 -32.01
N PHE A 32 9.28 9.98 -32.02
CA PHE A 32 9.99 8.93 -32.72
C PHE A 32 9.98 9.13 -34.25
N THR A 33 8.82 9.44 -34.84
CA THR A 33 8.64 9.67 -36.28
C THR A 33 9.31 10.95 -36.74
N ASN A 34 9.40 11.96 -35.86
CA ASN A 34 10.15 13.20 -36.12
C ASN A 34 11.66 13.09 -35.86
N GLY A 35 12.20 11.88 -35.70
CA GLY A 35 13.62 11.58 -35.74
C GLY A 35 14.30 11.42 -34.38
N ARG A 36 13.58 11.50 -33.27
CA ARG A 36 14.14 11.18 -31.95
C ARG A 36 14.50 9.69 -31.85
N ALA A 37 15.63 9.40 -31.28
CA ALA A 37 16.04 8.00 -31.06
C ALA A 37 15.27 7.40 -29.84
N PRO A 38 14.93 6.08 -29.86
CA PRO A 38 14.20 5.45 -28.75
C PRO A 38 14.88 5.56 -27.39
N ASN A 39 16.19 5.68 -27.35
CA ASN A 39 16.96 5.88 -26.12
C ASN A 39 16.97 7.34 -25.61
N GLU A 40 16.52 8.29 -26.44
CA GLU A 40 16.34 9.70 -26.03
C GLU A 40 14.93 9.96 -25.48
N ILE A 41 13.96 9.05 -25.68
CA ILE A 41 12.59 9.18 -25.21
C ILE A 41 12.39 8.26 -23.99
N MET A 42 12.17 8.84 -22.82
CA MET A 42 11.83 8.11 -21.62
C MET A 42 10.34 8.20 -21.35
N ALA A 43 9.63 7.06 -21.44
CA ALA A 43 8.24 6.96 -21.03
C ALA A 43 8.16 6.14 -19.74
N SER A 44 7.66 6.75 -18.67
CA SER A 44 7.58 6.11 -17.38
C SER A 44 6.17 6.06 -16.83
N THR A 45 5.85 4.96 -16.15
CA THR A 45 4.57 4.73 -15.47
C THR A 45 4.79 4.02 -14.14
N PHE A 46 3.74 3.88 -13.35
CA PHE A 46 3.85 3.33 -11.99
C PHE A 46 4.00 1.79 -11.95
N THR A 47 3.41 1.05 -12.90
CA THR A 47 3.41 -0.43 -12.87
C THR A 47 4.06 -1.05 -14.11
N ARG A 48 4.72 -2.21 -13.94
CA ARG A 48 5.30 -2.97 -15.07
C ARG A 48 4.25 -3.34 -16.12
N LYS A 49 3.01 -3.61 -15.69
CA LYS A 49 1.90 -3.93 -16.61
C LYS A 49 1.53 -2.72 -17.46
N ALA A 50 1.43 -1.53 -16.88
CA ALA A 50 1.16 -0.31 -17.63
C ALA A 50 2.30 0.02 -18.61
N ALA A 51 3.56 -0.18 -18.21
CA ALA A 51 4.69 -0.04 -19.13
C ALA A 51 4.62 -0.99 -20.33
N ALA A 52 4.28 -2.27 -20.07
CA ALA A 52 4.08 -3.25 -21.13
C ALA A 52 2.88 -2.89 -22.04
N GLU A 53 1.81 -2.33 -21.48
CA GLU A 53 0.66 -1.86 -22.25
C GLU A 53 1.01 -0.65 -23.12
N ILE A 54 1.79 0.31 -22.62
CA ILE A 54 2.29 1.43 -23.44
C ILE A 54 3.10 0.88 -24.61
N LEU A 55 4.07 -0.01 -24.34
CA LEU A 55 4.90 -0.61 -25.40
C LEU A 55 4.05 -1.36 -26.45
N LYS A 56 3.09 -2.16 -25.99
CA LYS A 56 2.15 -2.87 -26.87
C LYS A 56 1.38 -1.89 -27.76
N ARG A 57 0.84 -0.82 -27.18
CA ARG A 57 0.09 0.21 -27.93
C ARG A 57 0.93 0.93 -28.98
N LEU A 58 2.22 1.18 -28.73
CA LEU A 58 3.10 1.78 -29.74
C LEU A 58 3.12 0.93 -31.02
N PHE A 59 3.27 -0.40 -30.89
CA PHE A 59 3.24 -1.31 -32.03
C PHE A 59 1.85 -1.45 -32.64
N GLU A 60 0.80 -1.62 -31.82
CA GLU A 60 -0.58 -1.77 -32.29
C GLU A 60 -1.00 -0.59 -33.16
N ARG A 61 -0.78 0.65 -32.72
CA ARG A 61 -1.15 1.85 -33.47
C ARG A 61 -0.42 1.97 -34.79
N LEU A 62 0.87 1.66 -34.83
CA LEU A 62 1.61 1.65 -36.07
C LEU A 62 1.10 0.56 -37.04
N VAL A 63 0.83 -0.65 -36.54
CA VAL A 63 0.30 -1.75 -37.35
C VAL A 63 -1.12 -1.47 -37.84
N GLU A 64 -1.97 -0.87 -37.01
CA GLU A 64 -3.32 -0.42 -37.38
C GLU A 64 -3.22 0.61 -38.55
N GLY A 65 -2.31 1.61 -38.44
CA GLY A 65 -2.10 2.59 -39.47
C GLY A 65 -1.55 2.01 -40.79
N VAL A 66 -0.89 0.83 -40.74
CA VAL A 66 -0.47 0.11 -41.95
C VAL A 66 -1.67 -0.60 -42.62
N ASN A 67 -2.60 -1.10 -41.86
CA ASN A 67 -3.69 -1.99 -42.33
C ASN A 67 -4.98 -1.23 -42.66
N ASP A 68 -5.17 -0.01 -42.15
CA ASP A 68 -6.40 0.76 -42.28
C ASP A 68 -6.08 2.26 -42.53
N ALA A 69 -6.69 2.79 -43.62
CA ALA A 69 -6.45 4.17 -44.04
C ALA A 69 -7.05 5.20 -43.05
N ASP A 70 -8.20 4.88 -42.42
CA ASP A 70 -8.80 5.77 -41.41
C ASP A 70 -7.93 5.80 -40.16
N LYS A 71 -7.33 4.67 -39.80
CA LYS A 71 -6.37 4.57 -38.66
C LYS A 71 -5.04 5.27 -38.97
N LEU A 72 -4.61 5.27 -40.22
CA LEU A 72 -3.44 6.04 -40.64
C LEU A 72 -3.72 7.54 -40.49
N GLN A 73 -4.91 7.99 -40.89
CA GLN A 73 -5.29 9.41 -40.74
C GLN A 73 -5.40 9.77 -39.24
N GLU A 74 -6.03 8.91 -38.45
CA GLU A 74 -6.07 9.08 -36.99
C GLU A 74 -4.67 9.17 -36.35
N LEU A 75 -3.73 8.34 -36.82
CA LEU A 75 -2.36 8.34 -36.36
C LEU A 75 -1.67 9.67 -36.68
N LYS A 76 -1.87 10.22 -37.89
CA LYS A 76 -1.36 11.53 -38.30
C LYS A 76 -1.95 12.66 -37.44
N ASP A 77 -3.25 12.68 -37.26
CA ASP A 77 -3.97 13.73 -36.52
C ASP A 77 -3.53 13.81 -35.04
N PHE A 78 -3.30 12.68 -34.41
CA PHE A 78 -3.01 12.63 -32.96
C PHE A 78 -1.53 12.52 -32.61
N SER A 79 -0.66 12.08 -33.54
CA SER A 79 0.76 11.86 -33.23
C SER A 79 1.68 12.89 -33.89
N ALA A 80 1.12 13.94 -34.51
CA ALA A 80 1.88 14.95 -35.23
C ALA A 80 2.90 14.34 -36.22
N ILE A 81 2.49 13.27 -36.89
CA ILE A 81 3.24 12.65 -37.98
C ILE A 81 3.06 13.52 -39.24
N PRO A 82 4.09 13.71 -40.06
CA PRO A 82 3.97 14.49 -41.29
C PRO A 82 2.82 14.01 -42.17
N ASP A 83 2.05 14.95 -42.73
CA ASP A 83 0.88 14.65 -43.57
C ASP A 83 1.20 13.88 -44.83
N ASP A 84 2.43 14.03 -45.34
CA ASP A 84 2.93 13.39 -46.56
C ASP A 84 3.34 11.91 -46.36
N TRP A 85 3.33 11.41 -45.09
CA TRP A 85 3.66 10.02 -44.83
C TRP A 85 2.65 9.06 -45.47
N CYS A 86 3.20 8.01 -46.09
CA CYS A 86 2.43 6.91 -46.65
C CYS A 86 2.54 5.63 -45.81
N VAL A 87 1.85 4.58 -46.20
CA VAL A 87 1.88 3.28 -45.50
C VAL A 87 3.28 2.70 -45.41
N GLU A 88 4.11 2.92 -46.45
CA GLU A 88 5.50 2.44 -46.50
C GLU A 88 6.37 3.12 -45.45
N ASP A 89 6.16 4.40 -45.17
CA ASP A 89 6.87 5.14 -44.12
C ASP A 89 6.52 4.58 -42.72
N VAL A 90 5.22 4.27 -42.48
CA VAL A 90 4.78 3.66 -41.23
C VAL A 90 5.34 2.24 -41.07
N LYS A 91 5.40 1.43 -42.17
CA LYS A 91 6.06 0.11 -42.14
C LYS A 91 7.54 0.23 -41.78
N ALA A 92 8.24 1.19 -42.39
CA ALA A 92 9.64 1.45 -42.06
C ALA A 92 9.82 1.82 -40.58
N CYS A 93 8.87 2.59 -40.04
CA CYS A 93 8.81 2.89 -38.57
C CYS A 93 8.60 1.67 -37.69
N VAL A 94 7.69 0.76 -38.06
CA VAL A 94 7.51 -0.51 -37.34
C VAL A 94 8.81 -1.29 -37.28
N VAL A 95 9.48 -1.45 -38.40
CA VAL A 95 10.77 -2.15 -38.50
C VAL A 95 11.84 -1.47 -37.66
N LYS A 96 11.96 -0.14 -37.75
CA LYS A 96 12.94 0.65 -37.01
C LYS A 96 12.70 0.52 -35.49
N LEU A 97 11.44 0.58 -35.02
CA LEU A 97 11.08 0.43 -33.63
C LEU A 97 11.38 -0.99 -33.15
N ALA A 98 11.03 -2.01 -33.92
CA ALA A 98 11.30 -3.42 -33.58
C ALA A 98 12.82 -3.71 -33.49
N LEU A 99 13.64 -3.20 -34.43
CA LEU A 99 15.09 -3.35 -34.39
C LEU A 99 15.76 -2.58 -33.23
N SER A 100 15.02 -1.65 -32.61
CA SER A 100 15.53 -0.83 -31.52
C SER A 100 14.87 -1.21 -30.18
N ILE A 101 14.25 -2.38 -30.06
CA ILE A 101 13.47 -2.78 -28.88
C ILE A 101 14.31 -2.78 -27.59
N ASP A 102 15.57 -3.11 -27.68
CA ASP A 102 16.56 -3.09 -26.60
C ASP A 102 16.90 -1.66 -26.11
N LYS A 103 16.65 -0.66 -26.94
CA LYS A 103 16.95 0.77 -26.70
C LYS A 103 15.72 1.53 -26.19
N ILE A 104 14.53 0.95 -26.29
CA ILE A 104 13.29 1.60 -25.85
C ILE A 104 13.32 1.79 -24.34
N ARG A 105 13.08 3.04 -23.89
CA ARG A 105 13.02 3.40 -22.46
C ARG A 105 11.57 3.55 -21.98
N VAL A 106 10.74 2.52 -22.20
CA VAL A 106 9.40 2.42 -21.64
C VAL A 106 9.48 1.50 -20.42
N SER A 107 9.35 2.05 -19.21
CA SER A 107 9.57 1.29 -17.97
C SER A 107 8.89 1.95 -16.76
N THR A 108 8.97 1.31 -15.61
CA THR A 108 8.58 1.96 -14.33
C THR A 108 9.68 2.93 -13.89
N LEU A 109 9.31 3.92 -13.04
CA LEU A 109 10.28 4.83 -12.41
C LEU A 109 11.37 4.05 -11.65
N ASP A 110 10.98 3.01 -10.90
CA ASP A 110 11.93 2.16 -10.18
C ASP A 110 12.95 1.49 -11.11
N SER A 111 12.52 1.06 -12.30
CA SER A 111 13.41 0.49 -13.30
C SER A 111 14.37 1.53 -13.88
N HIS A 112 13.91 2.78 -14.03
CA HIS A 112 14.77 3.90 -14.43
C HIS A 112 15.82 4.18 -13.36
N PHE A 113 15.40 4.28 -12.09
CA PHE A 113 16.31 4.52 -10.97
C PHE A 113 17.35 3.40 -10.80
N ASN A 114 16.99 2.15 -11.03
CA ASN A 114 17.96 1.06 -11.07
C ASN A 114 19.05 1.24 -12.13
N LYS A 115 18.70 1.76 -13.30
CA LYS A 115 19.69 2.11 -14.34
C LYS A 115 20.59 3.24 -13.88
N VAL A 116 20.03 4.30 -13.30
CA VAL A 116 20.79 5.41 -12.70
C VAL A 116 21.73 4.88 -11.62
N ALA A 117 21.25 4.04 -10.71
CA ALA A 117 22.07 3.45 -9.66
C ALA A 117 23.21 2.60 -10.21
N SER A 118 22.97 1.86 -11.29
CA SER A 118 24.01 1.06 -11.95
C SER A 118 25.08 1.92 -12.61
N GLN A 119 24.70 3.06 -13.20
CA GLN A 119 25.59 4.02 -13.83
C GLN A 119 26.45 4.77 -12.80
N HIS A 120 25.85 5.20 -11.69
CA HIS A 120 26.48 5.98 -10.61
C HIS A 120 26.80 5.15 -9.38
N ARG A 121 27.06 3.85 -9.59
CA ARG A 121 27.27 2.87 -8.50
C ARG A 121 28.34 3.33 -7.50
N ARG A 122 29.43 3.91 -7.97
CA ARG A 122 30.57 4.33 -7.14
C ARG A 122 30.21 5.52 -6.25
N GLU A 123 29.55 6.50 -6.82
CA GLU A 123 29.10 7.72 -6.16
C GLU A 123 28.01 7.42 -5.11
N LEU A 124 27.22 6.38 -5.34
CA LEU A 124 26.20 5.89 -4.42
C LEU A 124 26.72 4.94 -3.35
N GLY A 125 28.02 4.55 -3.41
CA GLY A 125 28.61 3.60 -2.47
C GLY A 125 28.06 2.17 -2.58
N LEU A 126 27.48 1.80 -3.74
CA LEU A 126 26.95 0.46 -3.96
C LEU A 126 28.07 -0.56 -4.23
N PRO A 127 28.02 -1.75 -3.60
CA PRO A 127 29.04 -2.78 -3.80
C PRO A 127 29.01 -3.36 -5.22
N LEU A 128 30.09 -4.04 -5.60
CA LEU A 128 30.12 -4.79 -6.86
C LEU A 128 29.08 -5.91 -6.83
N GLN A 129 28.36 -6.09 -7.95
CA GLN A 129 27.35 -7.15 -8.10
C GLN A 129 26.19 -7.06 -7.08
N TRP A 130 25.82 -5.85 -6.67
CA TRP A 130 24.60 -5.65 -5.89
C TRP A 130 23.35 -6.14 -6.68
N ARG A 131 22.32 -6.54 -5.96
CA ARG A 131 21.08 -7.04 -6.54
C ARG A 131 19.88 -6.42 -5.82
N MET A 132 18.75 -6.44 -6.52
CA MET A 132 17.47 -6.14 -5.88
C MET A 132 17.07 -7.29 -4.96
N SER A 133 16.70 -6.95 -3.73
CA SER A 133 16.16 -7.91 -2.77
C SER A 133 14.72 -8.32 -3.15
N GLU A 134 14.37 -9.55 -2.82
CA GLU A 134 13.00 -10.02 -2.80
C GLU A 134 12.35 -9.69 -1.45
N VAL A 135 11.00 -9.72 -1.40
CA VAL A 135 10.24 -9.30 -0.20
C VAL A 135 10.65 -10.07 1.07
N HIS A 136 10.86 -11.40 0.94
CA HIS A 136 11.31 -12.22 2.06
C HIS A 136 12.71 -11.85 2.55
N GLN A 137 13.65 -11.54 1.62
CA GLN A 137 15.02 -11.13 1.96
C GLN A 137 15.03 -9.77 2.68
N ASP A 138 14.13 -8.85 2.29
CA ASP A 138 13.97 -7.57 3.00
C ASP A 138 13.49 -7.79 4.44
N ALA A 139 12.54 -8.70 4.65
CA ALA A 139 12.05 -9.05 5.98
C ALA A 139 13.13 -9.70 6.84
N GLU A 140 13.91 -10.64 6.29
CA GLU A 140 15.04 -11.29 6.99
C GLU A 140 16.14 -10.29 7.37
N LEU A 141 16.50 -9.39 6.47
CA LEU A 141 17.50 -8.35 6.75
C LEU A 141 17.02 -7.40 7.84
N LEU A 142 15.76 -6.97 7.82
CA LEU A 142 15.19 -6.14 8.86
C LEU A 142 15.13 -6.85 10.20
N GLN A 143 14.71 -8.13 10.21
CA GLN A 143 14.68 -8.95 11.42
C GLN A 143 16.10 -9.12 12.00
N SER A 144 17.10 -9.35 11.14
CA SER A 144 18.49 -9.44 11.53
C SER A 144 19.01 -8.10 12.09
N ALA A 145 18.65 -6.97 11.48
CA ALA A 145 19.05 -5.65 11.97
C ALA A 145 18.48 -5.37 13.37
N ILE A 146 17.19 -5.67 13.57
CA ILE A 146 16.54 -5.56 14.89
C ILE A 146 17.17 -6.53 15.90
N GLY A 147 17.44 -7.78 15.51
CA GLY A 147 18.08 -8.75 16.36
C GLY A 147 19.47 -8.31 16.82
N ASN A 148 20.28 -7.77 15.91
CA ASN A 148 21.58 -7.20 16.21
C ASN A 148 21.49 -5.98 17.12
N TYR A 149 20.52 -5.11 16.89
CA TYR A 149 20.25 -3.96 17.76
C TYR A 149 19.91 -4.42 19.18
N VAL A 150 19.01 -5.39 19.34
CA VAL A 150 18.65 -5.95 20.66
C VAL A 150 19.84 -6.60 21.34
N ALA A 151 20.69 -7.32 20.60
CA ALA A 151 21.89 -7.97 21.18
C ALA A 151 22.98 -6.98 21.61
N GLN A 152 23.06 -5.79 21.02
CA GLN A 152 24.08 -4.78 21.30
C GLN A 152 23.67 -3.80 22.39
N ASN A 153 22.39 -3.67 22.70
CA ASN A 153 21.87 -2.70 23.67
C ASN A 153 21.65 -3.32 25.06
N SER A 154 21.66 -2.48 26.09
CA SER A 154 21.44 -2.93 27.46
C SER A 154 20.02 -3.42 27.68
N LEU A 155 19.81 -4.32 28.67
CA LEU A 155 18.48 -4.78 29.05
C LEU A 155 17.55 -3.61 29.44
N ALA A 156 18.10 -2.54 30.06
CA ALA A 156 17.32 -1.36 30.42
C ALA A 156 16.81 -0.59 29.20
N ASP A 157 17.62 -0.45 28.15
CA ASP A 157 17.19 0.17 26.89
C ASP A 157 16.10 -0.65 26.23
N ILE A 158 16.26 -1.99 26.18
CA ILE A 158 15.24 -2.89 25.61
C ILE A 158 13.93 -2.83 26.39
N VAL A 159 13.99 -2.81 27.72
CA VAL A 159 12.79 -2.65 28.57
C VAL A 159 12.10 -1.31 28.31
N SER A 160 12.86 -0.23 28.11
CA SER A 160 12.31 1.09 27.76
C SER A 160 11.58 1.05 26.40
N ILE A 161 12.12 0.35 25.41
CA ILE A 161 11.48 0.16 24.10
C ILE A 161 10.22 -0.66 24.26
N VAL A 162 10.27 -1.81 24.98
CA VAL A 162 9.09 -2.65 25.28
C VAL A 162 7.99 -1.82 25.92
N ALA A 163 8.33 -1.05 26.94
CA ALA A 163 7.36 -0.17 27.63
C ALA A 163 6.79 0.91 26.70
N SER A 164 7.58 1.39 25.74
CA SER A 164 7.12 2.38 24.76
C SER A 164 6.17 1.82 23.70
N LEU A 165 6.28 0.53 23.36
CA LEU A 165 5.42 -0.14 22.38
C LEU A 165 4.07 -0.60 22.94
N GLY A 166 3.86 -0.46 24.27
CA GLY A 166 2.64 -0.88 24.95
C GLY A 166 2.62 -2.36 25.34
N GLU A 167 1.51 -2.82 25.93
CA GLU A 167 1.39 -4.19 26.44
C GLU A 167 1.56 -5.24 25.32
N ALA A 168 2.65 -5.99 25.37
CA ALA A 168 2.83 -7.22 24.62
C ALA A 168 2.47 -8.40 25.53
N ASN A 169 1.54 -9.24 25.10
CA ASN A 169 1.08 -10.38 25.91
C ASN A 169 2.11 -11.53 25.97
N ALA A 170 3.07 -11.55 25.05
CA ALA A 170 4.14 -12.53 24.99
C ALA A 170 5.42 -11.95 24.34
N PRO A 171 6.63 -12.49 24.62
CA PRO A 171 7.86 -12.05 23.98
C PRO A 171 7.85 -12.15 22.44
N ARG A 172 7.14 -13.14 21.89
CA ARG A 172 6.98 -13.33 20.44
C ARG A 172 6.15 -12.21 19.83
N ASP A 173 5.04 -11.84 20.44
CA ASP A 173 4.18 -10.73 20.02
C ASP A 173 4.94 -9.40 20.01
N PHE A 174 5.92 -9.24 20.90
CA PHE A 174 6.77 -8.07 20.96
C PHE A 174 7.64 -7.93 19.70
N LEU A 175 8.33 -9.01 19.29
CA LEU A 175 9.19 -8.98 18.09
C LEU A 175 8.37 -8.75 16.82
N ASP A 176 7.23 -9.43 16.68
CA ASP A 176 6.34 -9.26 15.54
C ASP A 176 5.77 -7.83 15.48
N LYS A 177 5.43 -7.27 16.63
CA LYS A 177 4.98 -5.88 16.74
C LYS A 177 6.10 -4.91 16.39
N LEU A 178 7.30 -5.11 16.94
CA LEU A 178 8.46 -4.28 16.65
C LEU A 178 8.82 -4.32 15.15
N LEU A 179 8.81 -5.50 14.52
CA LEU A 179 9.04 -5.67 13.08
C LEU A 179 8.01 -4.91 12.25
N SER A 180 6.72 -5.12 12.54
CA SER A 180 5.65 -4.48 11.77
C SER A 180 5.66 -2.96 11.92
N GLU A 181 5.89 -2.46 13.12
CA GLU A 181 5.95 -1.03 13.43
C GLU A 181 7.20 -0.38 12.84
N THR A 182 8.35 -1.05 12.91
CA THR A 182 9.59 -0.58 12.28
C THR A 182 9.43 -0.49 10.77
N THR A 183 8.89 -1.52 10.13
CA THR A 183 8.64 -1.51 8.68
C THR A 183 7.76 -0.34 8.26
N ALA A 184 6.65 -0.11 8.97
CA ALA A 184 5.71 0.97 8.67
C ALA A 184 6.33 2.38 8.88
N THR A 185 7.29 2.50 9.78
CA THR A 185 7.88 3.78 10.19
C THR A 185 9.16 4.11 9.43
N LEU A 186 9.93 3.11 8.97
CA LEU A 186 11.18 3.33 8.23
C LEU A 186 10.99 4.20 6.98
N ASP A 187 9.91 4.01 6.23
CA ASP A 187 9.62 4.82 5.05
C ASP A 187 9.33 6.29 5.41
N LEU A 188 8.67 6.52 6.55
CA LEU A 188 8.38 7.86 7.06
C LEU A 188 9.66 8.57 7.53
N ILE A 189 10.54 7.84 8.22
CA ILE A 189 11.76 8.36 8.85
C ILE A 189 12.88 8.57 7.83
N SER A 190 12.89 7.82 6.75
CA SER A 190 13.94 7.86 5.74
C SER A 190 14.19 9.24 5.13
N ASP A 191 13.26 10.18 5.31
CA ASP A 191 13.28 11.55 4.81
C ASP A 191 13.30 12.59 5.96
N CYS A 192 13.74 12.21 7.15
CA CYS A 192 13.75 13.05 8.35
C CYS A 192 15.16 13.19 8.92
N ASP A 193 15.37 14.25 9.68
CA ASP A 193 16.52 14.39 10.56
C ASP A 193 16.13 14.10 12.03
N GLU A 194 17.13 13.97 12.91
CA GLU A 194 16.88 13.74 14.34
C GLU A 194 16.05 14.83 14.99
N LYS A 195 16.18 16.09 14.52
CA LYS A 195 15.45 17.25 15.05
C LYS A 195 13.96 17.18 14.74
N SER A 196 13.56 16.40 13.76
CA SER A 196 12.13 16.21 13.43
C SER A 196 11.32 15.62 14.60
N TRP A 197 11.97 14.92 15.53
CA TRP A 197 11.35 14.37 16.73
C TRP A 197 11.16 15.36 17.88
N ASP A 198 11.68 16.59 17.76
CA ASP A 198 11.60 17.64 18.79
C ASP A 198 10.38 18.56 18.60
N CYS A 199 9.33 18.06 17.94
CA CYS A 199 8.16 18.87 17.58
C CYS A 199 7.21 19.21 18.75
N ILE A 200 7.41 18.63 19.94
CA ILE A 200 6.58 18.87 21.13
C ILE A 200 7.40 19.61 22.17
N ALA A 201 6.87 20.75 22.64
CA ALA A 201 7.47 21.47 23.75
C ALA A 201 7.15 20.79 25.11
N PRO A 202 8.10 20.73 26.05
CA PRO A 202 7.83 20.24 27.38
C PRO A 202 6.70 21.05 28.06
N PHE A 203 5.74 20.36 28.63
CA PHE A 203 4.66 20.98 29.40
C PHE A 203 4.93 20.76 30.89
N VAL A 204 5.07 21.85 31.64
CA VAL A 204 5.33 21.86 33.07
C VAL A 204 4.06 22.36 33.79
N THR A 205 3.66 21.67 34.84
CA THR A 205 2.54 22.05 35.70
C THR A 205 3.03 22.18 37.15
N ASN A 206 2.39 23.07 37.92
CA ASN A 206 2.62 23.19 39.36
C ASN A 206 1.83 22.13 40.16
N VAL A 207 1.07 21.28 39.50
CA VAL A 207 0.27 20.20 40.12
C VAL A 207 1.16 18.98 40.26
N SER A 208 1.43 18.55 41.51
CA SER A 208 2.18 17.31 41.77
C SER A 208 1.22 16.14 42.04
N SER A 209 1.71 14.91 41.86
CA SER A 209 0.97 13.69 42.21
C SER A 209 0.59 13.67 43.68
N GLU A 210 1.50 14.10 44.59
CA GLU A 210 1.27 14.17 46.01
C GLU A 210 0.09 15.10 46.38
N LEU A 211 0.04 16.29 45.74
CA LEU A 211 -1.05 17.24 45.90
C LEU A 211 -2.40 16.62 45.49
N LEU A 212 -2.43 15.93 44.35
CA LEU A 212 -3.65 15.28 43.84
C LEU A 212 -4.09 14.12 44.72
N LEU A 213 -3.16 13.28 45.13
CA LEU A 213 -3.47 12.15 46.03
C LEU A 213 -4.03 12.63 47.35
N GLY A 214 -3.45 13.66 47.98
CA GLY A 214 -3.95 14.26 49.21
C GLY A 214 -5.38 14.84 49.04
N LYS A 215 -5.67 15.50 47.91
CA LYS A 215 -7.02 16.01 47.60
C LYS A 215 -8.03 14.87 47.36
N LEU A 216 -7.63 13.81 46.63
CA LEU A 216 -8.47 12.64 46.38
C LEU A 216 -8.82 11.88 47.64
N GLU A 217 -7.86 11.70 48.55
CA GLU A 217 -8.10 11.12 49.88
C GLU A 217 -9.08 11.98 50.69
N GLY A 218 -8.96 13.31 50.66
CA GLY A 218 -9.89 14.23 51.27
C GLY A 218 -11.31 14.07 50.77
N ILE A 219 -11.49 14.03 49.44
CA ILE A 219 -12.78 13.86 48.78
C ILE A 219 -13.41 12.49 49.12
N ASN A 220 -12.61 11.42 49.18
CA ASN A 220 -13.11 10.08 49.55
C ASN A 220 -13.78 10.03 50.93
N ASN A 221 -13.36 10.89 51.86
CA ASN A 221 -13.91 11.01 53.20
C ASN A 221 -15.20 11.88 53.21
N ILE A 222 -15.49 12.66 52.23
CA ILE A 222 -16.61 13.61 52.16
C ILE A 222 -17.80 13.03 51.37
N ILE A 223 -17.53 12.28 50.33
CA ILE A 223 -18.57 11.79 49.42
C ILE A 223 -19.14 10.46 49.83
N GLU A 224 -20.20 10.46 50.64
CA GLU A 224 -20.97 9.27 51.05
C GLU A 224 -21.88 8.72 49.92
N ARG A 225 -21.41 8.60 48.72
CA ARG A 225 -22.25 8.19 47.56
C ARG A 225 -21.82 6.84 47.03
N LYS A 226 -22.76 5.90 46.86
CA LYS A 226 -22.51 4.61 46.19
C LYS A 226 -21.87 4.81 44.82
N GLY A 227 -20.66 4.35 44.62
CA GLY A 227 -19.87 4.50 43.38
C GLY A 227 -18.80 5.60 43.41
N ALA A 228 -18.86 6.57 44.32
CA ALA A 228 -17.82 7.61 44.47
C ALA A 228 -16.50 7.00 44.97
N GLU A 229 -16.56 6.13 45.97
CA GLU A 229 -15.40 5.40 46.51
C GLU A 229 -14.65 4.61 45.41
N SER A 230 -15.40 3.91 44.54
CA SER A 230 -14.82 3.16 43.43
C SER A 230 -14.12 4.10 42.42
N LYS A 231 -14.72 5.26 42.10
CA LYS A 231 -14.13 6.24 41.15
C LYS A 231 -12.92 6.95 41.76
N THR A 232 -12.98 7.30 43.05
CA THR A 232 -11.83 7.89 43.72
C THR A 232 -10.66 6.92 43.77
N LYS A 233 -10.91 5.63 44.01
CA LYS A 233 -9.87 4.60 43.97
C LYS A 233 -9.27 4.46 42.58
N ILE A 234 -10.09 4.39 41.51
CA ILE A 234 -9.59 4.37 40.10
C ILE A 234 -8.74 5.57 39.85
N MET A 235 -9.13 6.76 40.31
CA MET A 235 -8.34 7.98 40.09
C MET A 235 -7.02 7.99 40.88
N ILE A 236 -7.03 7.51 42.13
CA ILE A 236 -5.80 7.34 42.92
C ILE A 236 -4.85 6.38 42.22
N ASP A 237 -5.33 5.25 41.76
CA ASP A 237 -4.56 4.26 41.04
C ASP A 237 -4.01 4.86 39.72
N ALA A 238 -4.83 5.61 38.98
CA ALA A 238 -4.44 6.29 37.74
C ALA A 238 -3.36 7.36 37.95
N VAL A 239 -3.51 8.21 38.96
CA VAL A 239 -2.51 9.23 39.30
C VAL A 239 -1.19 8.58 39.75
N SER A 240 -1.27 7.51 40.55
CA SER A 240 -0.10 6.79 41.07
C SER A 240 0.64 6.02 39.98
N SER A 241 -0.07 5.43 39.03
CA SER A 241 0.51 4.66 37.91
C SER A 241 0.88 5.54 36.69
N GLY A 242 0.37 6.77 36.60
CA GLY A 242 0.52 7.63 35.43
C GLY A 242 -0.37 7.18 34.26
N ASP A 243 -1.52 6.54 34.54
CA ASP A 243 -2.49 6.16 33.50
C ASP A 243 -3.26 7.37 32.98
N VAL A 244 -2.73 7.95 31.91
CA VAL A 244 -3.28 9.13 31.24
C VAL A 244 -4.72 8.92 30.79
N LYS A 245 -5.05 7.73 30.28
CA LYS A 245 -6.38 7.42 29.76
C LYS A 245 -7.43 7.42 30.88
N ALA A 246 -7.12 6.78 32.01
CA ALA A 246 -8.02 6.74 33.15
C ALA A 246 -8.18 8.13 33.77
N MET A 247 -7.08 8.88 33.95
CA MET A 247 -7.12 10.27 34.44
C MET A 247 -8.02 11.14 33.58
N TYR A 248 -7.84 11.12 32.28
CA TYR A 248 -8.62 11.94 31.34
C TYR A 248 -10.09 11.52 31.31
N HIS A 249 -10.37 10.22 31.13
CA HIS A 249 -11.74 9.70 31.05
C HIS A 249 -12.59 9.96 32.31
N HIS A 250 -11.97 9.94 33.47
CA HIS A 250 -12.66 10.20 34.75
C HIS A 250 -12.64 11.68 35.20
N SER A 251 -12.11 12.57 34.40
CA SER A 251 -12.04 14.03 34.68
C SER A 251 -12.66 14.88 33.59
N ASN A 252 -12.93 14.32 32.40
CA ASN A 252 -13.57 15.03 31.28
C ASN A 252 -15.05 14.63 31.20
N TYR A 253 -15.94 15.49 31.64
CA TYR A 253 -17.38 15.29 31.64
C TYR A 253 -18.05 16.38 30.79
N GLU A 254 -18.85 15.97 29.81
CA GLU A 254 -19.55 16.91 28.91
C GLU A 254 -20.73 17.59 29.62
N ASP A 255 -21.44 16.88 30.51
CA ASP A 255 -22.71 17.31 31.12
C ASP A 255 -22.67 17.49 32.65
N ASP A 256 -21.48 17.46 33.27
CA ASP A 256 -21.31 17.49 34.74
C ASP A 256 -22.18 16.46 35.51
N LEU A 257 -22.43 15.31 34.87
CA LEU A 257 -23.32 14.27 35.39
C LEU A 257 -22.61 12.93 35.58
N TRP A 258 -22.86 12.30 36.74
CA TRP A 258 -22.57 10.88 36.98
C TRP A 258 -23.85 10.05 36.98
N TYR A 259 -23.98 9.11 36.07
CA TYR A 259 -25.19 8.28 35.97
C TYR A 259 -26.50 9.10 36.07
N LYS A 260 -26.59 10.17 35.30
CA LYS A 260 -27.76 11.09 35.25
C LYS A 260 -27.97 11.92 36.53
N LYS A 261 -26.96 12.08 37.37
CA LYS A 261 -27.02 12.90 38.58
C LYS A 261 -25.84 13.87 38.61
N PRO A 262 -26.02 15.09 39.17
CA PRO A 262 -24.95 16.08 39.25
C PRO A 262 -23.72 15.52 39.98
N ILE A 263 -22.54 15.88 39.48
CA ILE A 263 -21.26 15.58 40.12
C ILE A 263 -21.08 16.51 41.30
N HIS A 264 -20.39 16.06 42.35
CA HIS A 264 -20.10 16.89 43.53
C HIS A 264 -19.12 18.01 43.18
N ASP A 265 -19.33 19.21 43.72
CA ASP A 265 -18.54 20.40 43.43
C ASP A 265 -17.04 20.19 43.68
N ASP A 266 -16.65 19.55 44.79
CA ASP A 266 -15.24 19.26 45.09
C ASP A 266 -14.58 18.38 44.04
N TRP A 267 -15.34 17.46 43.41
CA TRP A 267 -14.83 16.67 42.29
C TRP A 267 -14.67 17.50 41.00
N LEU A 268 -15.64 18.36 40.72
CA LEU A 268 -15.58 19.28 39.57
C LEU A 268 -14.40 20.25 39.69
N GLU A 269 -14.10 20.76 40.90
CA GLU A 269 -12.93 21.59 41.17
C GLU A 269 -11.59 20.82 41.00
N LEU A 270 -11.60 19.51 41.22
CA LEU A 270 -10.42 18.66 41.06
C LEU A 270 -10.12 18.33 39.57
N CYS A 271 -11.17 18.15 38.76
CA CYS A 271 -11.03 17.73 37.37
C CYS A 271 -10.01 18.54 36.54
N PRO A 272 -10.01 19.88 36.55
CA PRO A 272 -9.01 20.68 35.82
C PRO A 272 -7.58 20.43 36.29
N LEU A 273 -7.37 20.17 37.58
CA LEU A 273 -6.06 19.88 38.13
C LEU A 273 -5.56 18.51 37.66
N VAL A 274 -6.45 17.51 37.67
CA VAL A 274 -6.12 16.18 37.13
C VAL A 274 -5.82 16.23 35.64
N ILE A 275 -6.60 16.98 34.85
CA ILE A 275 -6.36 17.15 33.42
C ILE A 275 -5.00 17.82 33.16
N ASN A 276 -4.64 18.86 33.90
CA ASN A 276 -3.34 19.53 33.81
C ASN A 276 -2.19 18.57 34.16
N TYR A 277 -2.37 17.77 35.21
CA TYR A 277 -1.39 16.75 35.57
C TYR A 277 -1.29 15.65 34.51
N ALA A 278 -2.43 15.13 34.03
CA ALA A 278 -2.50 14.14 32.96
C ALA A 278 -1.81 14.66 31.68
N ARG A 279 -1.99 15.94 31.31
CA ARG A 279 -1.28 16.57 30.21
C ARG A 279 0.24 16.60 30.42
N SER A 280 0.70 16.89 31.63
CA SER A 280 2.13 16.85 31.94
C SER A 280 2.70 15.44 31.83
N VAL A 281 1.99 14.45 32.37
CA VAL A 281 2.39 13.02 32.28
C VAL A 281 2.37 12.56 30.81
N ALA A 282 1.31 12.88 30.06
CA ALA A 282 1.19 12.56 28.62
C ALA A 282 2.35 13.14 27.84
N THR A 283 2.64 14.41 28.05
CA THR A 283 3.76 15.10 27.35
C THR A 283 5.09 14.43 27.67
N HIS A 284 5.36 14.12 28.93
CA HIS A 284 6.58 13.40 29.32
C HIS A 284 6.68 12.01 28.67
N GLN A 285 5.56 11.26 28.63
CA GLN A 285 5.52 9.94 27.98
C GLN A 285 5.81 10.03 26.49
N VAL A 286 5.24 11.03 25.78
CA VAL A 286 5.47 11.24 24.35
C VAL A 286 6.90 11.67 24.07
N LEU A 287 7.46 12.61 24.84
CA LEU A 287 8.86 13.05 24.69
C LEU A 287 9.85 11.91 24.95
N ALA A 288 9.61 11.08 25.98
CA ALA A 288 10.42 9.89 26.22
C ALA A 288 10.35 8.90 25.06
N ARG A 289 9.15 8.67 24.51
CA ARG A 289 8.95 7.83 23.33
C ARG A 289 9.64 8.40 22.09
N ASN A 290 9.49 9.68 21.81
CA ASN A 290 10.15 10.34 20.69
C ASN A 290 11.66 10.11 20.74
N LYS A 291 12.26 10.31 21.91
CA LYS A 291 13.70 10.07 22.11
C LYS A 291 14.09 8.60 21.90
N THR A 292 13.28 7.68 22.41
CA THR A 292 13.50 6.24 22.24
C THR A 292 13.40 5.83 20.78
N TYR A 293 12.38 6.32 20.08
CA TYR A 293 12.15 6.02 18.66
C TYR A 293 13.20 6.64 17.76
N ALA A 294 13.57 7.90 17.98
CA ALA A 294 14.62 8.54 17.21
C ALA A 294 15.92 7.70 17.23
N ARG A 295 16.33 7.24 18.41
CA ARG A 295 17.51 6.38 18.56
C ARG A 295 17.32 5.00 17.94
N LEU A 296 16.24 4.30 18.28
CA LEU A 296 15.95 2.97 17.76
C LEU A 296 15.96 2.92 16.23
N PHE A 297 15.24 3.85 15.59
CA PHE A 297 15.13 3.83 14.15
C PHE A 297 16.41 4.25 13.43
N SER A 298 17.18 5.20 14.02
CA SER A 298 18.49 5.57 13.49
C SER A 298 19.45 4.39 13.54
N ASP A 299 19.55 3.71 14.67
CA ASP A 299 20.48 2.59 14.86
C ASP A 299 20.07 1.37 14.00
N VAL A 300 18.78 1.06 13.92
CA VAL A 300 18.27 -0.02 13.06
C VAL A 300 18.50 0.29 11.58
N GLN A 301 18.32 1.55 11.16
CA GLN A 301 18.56 1.95 9.77
C GLN A 301 20.04 1.85 9.40
N GLU A 302 20.95 2.26 10.29
CA GLU A 302 22.39 2.12 10.08
C GLU A 302 22.79 0.64 9.99
N GLU A 303 22.33 -0.19 10.91
CA GLU A 303 22.59 -1.63 10.90
C GLU A 303 22.02 -2.33 9.66
N LEU A 304 20.78 -1.96 9.24
CA LEU A 304 20.18 -2.47 8.03
C LEU A 304 21.02 -2.12 6.79
N LEU A 305 21.49 -0.88 6.69
CA LEU A 305 22.37 -0.46 5.60
C LEU A 305 23.68 -1.26 5.59
N ARG A 306 24.27 -1.50 6.77
CA ARG A 306 25.47 -2.34 6.92
C ARG A 306 25.24 -3.78 6.42
N LEU A 307 24.11 -4.39 6.80
CA LEU A 307 23.73 -5.73 6.36
C LEU A 307 23.49 -5.76 4.84
N ARG A 308 22.83 -4.75 4.28
CA ARG A 308 22.61 -4.63 2.83
C ARG A 308 23.92 -4.55 2.06
N GLN A 309 24.89 -3.78 2.56
CA GLN A 309 26.23 -3.72 1.93
C GLN A 309 26.95 -5.08 1.98
N GLN A 310 26.84 -5.82 3.09
CA GLN A 310 27.45 -7.14 3.25
C GLN A 310 26.81 -8.20 2.35
N THR A 311 25.48 -8.26 2.32
CA THR A 311 24.72 -9.21 1.50
C THR A 311 24.61 -8.78 0.04
N ARG A 312 24.89 -7.51 -0.27
CA ARG A 312 24.72 -6.88 -1.59
C ARG A 312 23.28 -6.86 -2.08
N LEU A 313 22.31 -6.89 -1.15
CA LEU A 313 20.89 -6.89 -1.41
C LEU A 313 20.31 -5.52 -1.02
N PHE A 314 19.63 -4.86 -1.95
CA PHE A 314 19.03 -3.53 -1.74
C PHE A 314 17.57 -3.53 -2.19
N SER A 315 16.71 -2.88 -1.43
CA SER A 315 15.30 -2.66 -1.83
C SER A 315 15.17 -1.50 -2.83
N PHE A 316 14.02 -1.39 -3.48
CA PHE A 316 13.71 -0.23 -4.32
C PHE A 316 13.73 1.10 -3.53
N SER A 317 13.23 1.07 -2.29
CA SER A 317 13.25 2.24 -1.40
C SER A 317 14.68 2.69 -1.08
N ASP A 318 15.62 1.74 -0.85
CA ASP A 318 17.02 2.08 -0.59
C ASP A 318 17.67 2.75 -1.79
N ILE A 319 17.46 2.20 -3.00
CA ILE A 319 18.02 2.76 -4.23
C ILE A 319 17.48 4.17 -4.46
N THR A 320 16.17 4.37 -4.33
CA THR A 320 15.55 5.69 -4.47
C THR A 320 16.14 6.69 -3.45
N ARG A 321 16.31 6.28 -2.21
CA ARG A 321 16.88 7.12 -1.14
C ARG A 321 18.34 7.48 -1.40
N LEU A 322 19.17 6.51 -1.78
CA LEU A 322 20.58 6.72 -2.10
C LEU A 322 20.76 7.70 -3.25
N ILE A 323 19.95 7.57 -4.31
CA ILE A 323 19.99 8.51 -5.45
C ILE A 323 19.51 9.89 -5.02
N ALA A 324 18.37 10.00 -4.32
CA ALA A 324 17.83 11.28 -3.87
C ALA A 324 18.83 12.03 -2.96
N ALA A 325 19.48 11.34 -2.03
CA ALA A 325 20.52 11.91 -1.18
C ALA A 325 21.72 12.39 -2.01
N ALA A 326 22.18 11.56 -2.95
CA ALA A 326 23.34 11.91 -3.80
C ALA A 326 23.07 13.11 -4.74
N VAL A 327 21.81 13.26 -5.20
CA VAL A 327 21.37 14.44 -5.96
C VAL A 327 21.40 15.70 -5.07
N VAL A 328 20.81 15.63 -3.88
CA VAL A 328 20.78 16.76 -2.94
C VAL A 328 22.20 17.17 -2.50
N GLU A 329 23.08 16.21 -2.26
CA GLU A 329 24.49 16.42 -1.90
C GLU A 329 25.38 16.75 -3.11
N GLN A 330 24.82 16.85 -4.31
CA GLN A 330 25.55 17.14 -5.56
C GLN A 330 26.68 16.14 -5.85
N ARG A 331 26.56 14.88 -5.41
CA ARG A 331 27.51 13.80 -5.72
C ARG A 331 27.28 13.20 -7.11
N ILE A 332 26.05 13.30 -7.62
CA ILE A 332 25.68 12.93 -8.99
C ILE A 332 24.92 14.07 -9.63
N ASP A 333 25.18 14.25 -10.92
CA ASP A 333 24.42 15.16 -11.77
C ASP A 333 23.54 14.36 -12.72
N LEU A 334 22.25 14.63 -12.72
CA LEU A 334 21.27 14.02 -13.61
C LEU A 334 20.76 14.98 -14.69
N ALA A 335 21.23 16.23 -14.67
CA ALA A 335 20.88 17.26 -15.65
C ALA A 335 21.53 17.03 -17.04
N ASP A 336 22.61 16.25 -17.12
CA ASP A 336 23.30 15.93 -18.37
C ASP A 336 22.51 14.97 -19.29
N SER A 337 21.36 14.47 -18.87
CA SER A 337 20.57 13.56 -19.69
C SER A 337 19.68 14.32 -20.68
N GLU A 338 20.04 14.32 -21.95
CA GLU A 338 19.22 14.88 -23.05
C GLU A 338 18.00 13.98 -23.32
N LEU A 339 17.00 13.98 -22.43
CA LEU A 339 15.83 13.13 -22.51
C LEU A 339 14.55 13.93 -22.80
N ASP A 340 13.75 13.40 -23.73
CA ASP A 340 12.33 13.72 -23.79
C ASP A 340 11.59 12.89 -22.73
N LEU A 341 10.87 13.55 -21.81
CA LEU A 341 10.27 12.92 -20.65
C LEU A 341 8.76 12.78 -20.80
N LEU A 342 8.26 11.55 -20.75
CA LEU A 342 6.84 11.23 -20.77
C LEU A 342 6.46 10.51 -19.47
N LEU A 343 5.75 11.18 -18.57
CA LEU A 343 5.46 10.70 -17.21
C LEU A 343 3.97 10.44 -17.06
N ASP A 344 3.60 9.14 -16.93
CA ASP A 344 2.23 8.69 -16.71
C ASP A 344 1.97 8.47 -15.21
N GLU A 345 0.71 8.61 -14.79
CA GLU A 345 0.24 8.44 -13.39
C GLU A 345 1.07 9.28 -12.39
N PHE A 346 1.41 10.52 -12.78
CA PHE A 346 2.33 11.37 -12.01
C PHE A 346 1.82 11.71 -10.60
N GLN A 347 0.52 11.65 -10.34
CA GLN A 347 -0.07 11.84 -9.00
C GLN A 347 0.37 10.80 -7.97
N ASP A 348 0.97 9.68 -8.40
CA ASP A 348 1.48 8.63 -7.51
C ASP A 348 2.98 8.79 -7.18
N THR A 349 3.62 9.81 -7.76
CA THR A 349 5.04 10.09 -7.55
C THR A 349 5.30 10.49 -6.09
N SER A 350 6.32 9.88 -5.47
CA SER A 350 6.75 10.27 -4.12
C SER A 350 7.69 11.48 -4.14
N VAL A 351 7.84 12.13 -2.98
CA VAL A 351 8.75 13.27 -2.84
C VAL A 351 10.20 12.87 -3.12
N LEU A 352 10.64 11.68 -2.70
CA LEU A 352 11.98 11.19 -3.02
C LEU A 352 12.17 10.96 -4.51
N GLN A 353 11.18 10.37 -5.19
CA GLN A 353 11.19 10.22 -6.64
C GLN A 353 11.20 11.57 -7.35
N TRP A 354 10.42 12.52 -6.84
CA TRP A 354 10.41 13.89 -7.36
C TRP A 354 11.78 14.55 -7.28
N ARG A 355 12.52 14.43 -6.16
CA ARG A 355 13.87 14.97 -6.01
C ARG A 355 14.86 14.43 -7.04
N ILE A 356 14.67 13.18 -7.48
CA ILE A 356 15.49 12.55 -8.53
C ILE A 356 15.10 13.08 -9.91
N LEU A 357 13.80 13.22 -10.16
CA LEU A 357 13.27 13.66 -11.47
C LEU A 357 13.46 15.16 -11.70
N GLN A 358 13.43 15.97 -10.65
CA GLN A 358 13.48 17.42 -10.73
C GLN A 358 14.65 17.95 -11.57
N PRO A 359 15.93 17.56 -11.38
CA PRO A 359 17.04 18.00 -12.22
C PRO A 359 16.87 17.59 -13.68
N GLN A 360 16.35 16.38 -13.93
CA GLN A 360 16.12 15.89 -15.30
C GLN A 360 15.01 16.68 -15.99
N ILE A 361 13.93 17.01 -15.28
CA ILE A 361 12.83 17.82 -15.78
C ILE A 361 13.31 19.25 -16.10
N THR A 362 14.06 19.88 -15.19
CA THR A 362 14.64 21.21 -15.41
C THR A 362 15.52 21.20 -16.64
N ALA A 363 16.44 20.25 -16.74
CA ALA A 363 17.32 20.12 -17.90
C ALA A 363 16.55 19.88 -19.22
N SER A 364 15.52 19.01 -19.20
CA SER A 364 14.67 18.76 -20.36
C SER A 364 13.99 20.04 -20.86
N VAL A 365 13.44 20.85 -19.94
CA VAL A 365 12.78 22.12 -20.27
C VAL A 365 13.79 23.15 -20.81
N GLU A 366 14.93 23.34 -20.15
CA GLU A 366 15.95 24.31 -20.55
C GLU A 366 16.66 23.96 -21.89
N GLN A 367 16.83 22.67 -22.16
CA GLN A 367 17.40 22.15 -23.41
C GLN A 367 16.38 22.04 -24.54
N GLN A 368 15.17 22.58 -24.36
CA GLN A 368 14.09 22.50 -25.32
C GLN A 368 13.77 21.05 -25.77
N ARG A 369 13.76 20.12 -24.82
CA ARG A 369 13.24 18.75 -24.97
C ARG A 369 11.75 18.71 -24.66
N SER A 370 11.08 17.67 -25.11
CA SER A 370 9.66 17.50 -24.81
C SER A 370 9.45 17.00 -23.39
N LEU A 371 8.50 17.62 -22.72
CA LEU A 371 8.00 17.20 -21.42
C LEU A 371 6.49 16.97 -21.51
N PHE A 372 6.06 15.74 -21.25
CA PHE A 372 4.67 15.37 -21.22
C PHE A 372 4.36 14.69 -19.89
N THR A 373 3.59 15.33 -19.04
CA THR A 373 3.18 14.80 -17.75
C THR A 373 1.68 14.62 -17.72
N VAL A 374 1.20 13.44 -17.35
CA VAL A 374 -0.24 13.17 -17.27
C VAL A 374 -0.59 12.46 -15.96
N GLY A 375 -1.74 12.84 -15.39
CA GLY A 375 -2.22 12.26 -14.16
C GLY A 375 -3.62 12.70 -13.79
N ASP A 376 -4.13 12.09 -12.72
CA ASP A 376 -5.44 12.36 -12.13
C ASP A 376 -5.34 12.46 -10.62
N THR A 377 -5.43 13.65 -10.05
CA THR A 377 -5.35 13.86 -8.60
C THR A 377 -6.44 13.08 -7.84
N LYS A 378 -7.59 12.83 -8.50
CA LYS A 378 -8.71 12.06 -7.93
C LYS A 378 -8.46 10.54 -7.90
N GLN A 379 -7.42 10.06 -8.61
CA GLN A 379 -6.96 8.66 -8.59
C GLN A 379 -5.69 8.43 -7.76
N ALA A 380 -5.31 9.39 -6.91
CA ALA A 380 -4.17 9.25 -6.01
C ALA A 380 -4.54 8.31 -4.84
N ILE A 381 -4.09 7.07 -4.89
CA ILE A 381 -4.38 6.03 -3.89
C ILE A 381 -3.12 5.33 -3.34
N TYR A 382 -1.95 5.93 -3.56
CA TYR A 382 -0.67 5.42 -3.07
C TYR A 382 -0.02 6.35 -2.04
N GLY A 383 -0.83 7.10 -1.28
CA GLY A 383 -0.35 7.92 -0.16
C GLY A 383 0.40 7.09 0.90
N TRP A 384 -0.02 5.85 1.13
CA TRP A 384 0.66 4.89 2.00
C TRP A 384 2.07 4.45 1.49
N ARG A 385 2.38 4.69 0.22
CA ARG A 385 3.72 4.54 -0.41
C ARG A 385 4.43 5.88 -0.59
N SER A 386 4.07 6.88 0.18
CA SER A 386 4.61 8.25 0.10
C SER A 386 4.32 8.99 -1.22
N GLY A 387 3.38 8.51 -2.04
CA GLY A 387 2.85 9.25 -3.19
C GLY A 387 2.17 10.54 -2.76
N ASP A 388 2.39 11.64 -3.49
CA ASP A 388 1.81 12.95 -3.16
C ASP A 388 1.19 13.61 -4.40
N SER A 389 -0.15 13.60 -4.48
CA SER A 389 -0.88 14.18 -5.60
C SER A 389 -0.69 15.69 -5.77
N ARG A 390 -0.27 16.38 -4.69
CA ARG A 390 0.02 17.82 -4.72
C ARG A 390 1.22 18.14 -5.61
N LEU A 391 2.11 17.18 -5.90
CA LEU A 391 3.19 17.32 -6.87
C LEU A 391 2.64 17.58 -8.28
N LEU A 392 1.53 16.91 -8.66
CA LEU A 392 0.89 17.14 -9.96
C LEU A 392 0.16 18.48 -10.00
N SER A 393 -0.61 18.82 -8.96
CA SER A 393 -1.35 20.09 -8.92
C SER A 393 -0.44 21.32 -8.84
N GLY A 394 0.69 21.24 -8.13
CA GLY A 394 1.68 22.30 -8.00
C GLY A 394 2.74 22.33 -9.10
N PHE A 395 2.71 21.39 -10.05
CA PHE A 395 3.78 21.24 -11.04
C PHE A 395 3.94 22.48 -11.96
N LYS A 396 2.82 23.06 -12.38
CA LYS A 396 2.83 24.26 -13.23
C LYS A 396 3.51 25.44 -12.54
N ASP A 397 3.11 25.73 -11.31
CA ASP A 397 3.67 26.83 -10.52
C ASP A 397 5.15 26.61 -10.27
N TRP A 398 5.52 25.39 -9.87
CA TRP A 398 6.92 25.00 -9.69
C TRP A 398 7.74 25.19 -10.96
N SER A 399 7.21 24.80 -12.13
CA SER A 399 7.93 24.92 -13.40
C SER A 399 8.18 26.40 -13.77
N GLN A 400 7.21 27.27 -13.52
CA GLN A 400 7.34 28.71 -13.75
C GLN A 400 8.42 29.36 -12.86
N GLU A 401 8.57 28.88 -11.62
CA GLU A 401 9.53 29.42 -10.66
C GLU A 401 10.95 28.88 -10.87
N ASN A 402 11.09 27.63 -11.38
CA ASN A 402 12.37 26.91 -11.35
C ASN A 402 12.96 26.59 -12.72
N THR A 403 12.31 26.97 -13.85
CA THR A 403 12.84 26.72 -15.20
C THR A 403 12.98 28.04 -15.98
N GLN A 404 14.12 28.24 -16.62
CA GLN A 404 14.36 29.45 -17.45
C GLN A 404 13.77 29.24 -18.85
N GLY A 405 12.77 30.06 -19.19
CA GLY A 405 12.24 30.15 -20.57
C GLY A 405 11.21 29.10 -20.98
N GLY A 406 10.77 28.22 -20.10
CA GLY A 406 9.75 27.21 -20.38
C GLY A 406 8.41 27.53 -19.68
N CYS A 407 7.37 27.81 -20.47
CA CYS A 407 6.01 27.83 -19.93
C CYS A 407 5.37 26.46 -20.19
N VAL A 408 5.21 25.66 -19.15
CA VAL A 408 4.53 24.36 -19.27
C VAL A 408 3.03 24.60 -19.43
N GLU A 409 2.48 24.15 -20.53
CA GLU A 409 1.07 24.31 -20.89
C GLU A 409 0.22 23.28 -20.15
N GLN A 410 -0.77 23.74 -19.39
CA GLN A 410 -1.68 22.85 -18.67
C GLN A 410 -3.01 22.76 -19.42
N SER A 411 -3.45 21.54 -19.70
CA SER A 411 -4.74 21.25 -20.33
C SER A 411 -5.48 20.12 -19.60
N THR A 412 -6.79 20.00 -19.84
CA THR A 412 -7.61 18.95 -19.24
C THR A 412 -8.19 18.06 -20.35
N LEU A 413 -8.17 16.75 -20.13
CA LEU A 413 -8.87 15.78 -20.97
C LEU A 413 -10.29 15.58 -20.42
N GLU A 414 -11.32 15.96 -21.21
CA GLU A 414 -12.70 16.05 -20.72
C GLU A 414 -13.55 14.82 -21.07
N LYS A 415 -13.35 14.20 -22.25
CA LYS A 415 -14.20 13.10 -22.74
C LYS A 415 -13.74 11.75 -22.21
N ASN A 416 -14.70 10.98 -21.66
CA ASN A 416 -14.47 9.63 -21.21
C ASN A 416 -14.78 8.60 -22.30
N PHE A 417 -13.78 7.79 -22.69
CA PHE A 417 -13.87 6.76 -23.73
C PHE A 417 -14.10 5.35 -23.17
N ARG A 418 -14.18 5.20 -21.84
CA ARG A 418 -14.28 3.90 -21.15
C ARG A 418 -15.72 3.55 -20.83
N SER A 419 -16.38 4.37 -20.05
CA SER A 419 -17.62 4.02 -19.35
C SER A 419 -18.86 4.54 -20.06
N SER A 420 -19.97 3.84 -19.90
CA SER A 420 -21.30 4.29 -20.34
C SER A 420 -21.74 5.54 -19.61
N ALA A 421 -22.64 6.32 -20.20
CA ALA A 421 -23.19 7.51 -19.59
C ALA A 421 -23.83 7.22 -18.21
N VAL A 422 -24.52 6.08 -18.04
CA VAL A 422 -25.13 5.69 -16.76
C VAL A 422 -24.10 5.52 -15.64
N ILE A 423 -22.93 4.95 -15.94
CA ILE A 423 -21.85 4.80 -14.95
C ILE A 423 -21.27 6.16 -14.58
N LEU A 424 -21.07 7.04 -15.56
CA LEU A 424 -20.55 8.39 -15.34
C LEU A 424 -21.54 9.22 -14.54
N ASP A 425 -22.83 9.22 -14.90
CA ASP A 425 -23.89 9.92 -14.15
C ASP A 425 -23.99 9.43 -12.71
N THR A 426 -23.81 8.10 -12.47
CA THR A 426 -23.78 7.53 -11.13
C THR A 426 -22.56 8.04 -10.35
N THR A 427 -21.39 8.10 -10.99
CA THR A 427 -20.17 8.62 -10.38
C THR A 427 -20.33 10.11 -10.04
N ASP A 428 -20.88 10.89 -10.98
CA ASP A 428 -21.15 12.32 -10.79
C ASP A 428 -22.23 12.58 -9.73
N LEU A 429 -23.22 11.70 -9.60
CA LEU A 429 -24.21 11.77 -8.53
C LEU A 429 -23.57 11.62 -7.15
N VAL A 430 -22.64 10.65 -7.00
CA VAL A 430 -21.97 10.40 -5.73
C VAL A 430 -21.04 11.55 -5.36
N PHE A 431 -20.13 11.94 -6.25
CA PHE A 431 -19.09 12.93 -5.92
C PHE A 431 -19.56 14.39 -6.06
N GLY A 432 -20.44 14.67 -7.00
CA GLY A 432 -21.02 16.02 -7.16
C GLY A 432 -21.92 16.44 -6.01
N ASN A 433 -22.46 15.48 -5.23
CA ASN A 433 -23.28 15.76 -4.06
C ASN A 433 -22.59 15.44 -2.72
N ALA A 434 -21.32 15.06 -2.74
CA ALA A 434 -20.60 14.64 -1.54
C ALA A 434 -20.55 15.75 -0.45
N THR A 435 -20.50 17.01 -0.85
CA THR A 435 -20.55 18.17 0.06
C THR A 435 -21.88 18.37 0.77
N GLN A 436 -22.96 17.71 0.30
CA GLN A 436 -24.28 17.76 0.96
C GLN A 436 -24.36 16.78 2.15
N LEU A 437 -23.40 15.87 2.27
CA LEU A 437 -23.30 14.98 3.42
C LEU A 437 -22.91 15.80 4.65
N VAL A 438 -23.51 15.46 5.80
CA VAL A 438 -23.14 16.04 7.10
C VAL A 438 -22.25 15.03 7.82
N PRO A 439 -20.94 15.15 7.69
CA PRO A 439 -20.01 14.22 8.35
C PRO A 439 -19.99 14.46 9.86
N ASN A 440 -19.77 13.40 10.63
CA ASN A 440 -19.64 13.47 12.09
C ASN A 440 -18.29 14.02 12.56
N SER A 441 -17.40 14.42 11.63
CA SER A 441 -16.05 14.88 11.92
C SER A 441 -15.69 16.02 10.98
N GLU A 442 -15.07 17.07 11.54
CA GLU A 442 -14.58 18.24 10.80
C GLU A 442 -13.52 17.85 9.78
N GLU A 443 -12.64 16.90 10.12
CA GLU A 443 -11.58 16.44 9.22
C GLU A 443 -12.14 15.75 7.97
N VAL A 444 -13.24 14.99 8.13
CA VAL A 444 -13.94 14.37 6.98
C VAL A 444 -14.61 15.43 6.14
N ALA A 445 -15.25 16.45 6.77
CA ALA A 445 -15.85 17.57 6.05
C ALA A 445 -14.80 18.33 5.22
N ASN A 446 -13.67 18.66 5.83
CA ASN A 446 -12.57 19.34 5.16
C ASN A 446 -12.02 18.51 4.00
N ALA A 447 -11.80 17.21 4.23
CA ALA A 447 -11.32 16.29 3.19
C ALA A 447 -12.29 16.20 1.99
N ILE A 448 -13.59 16.13 2.23
CA ILE A 448 -14.62 16.11 1.18
C ILE A 448 -14.62 17.42 0.40
N ASN A 449 -14.60 18.56 1.09
CA ASN A 449 -14.60 19.88 0.46
C ASN A 449 -13.35 20.06 -0.42
N ASP A 450 -12.16 19.78 0.11
CA ASP A 450 -10.91 19.89 -0.64
C ASP A 450 -10.90 18.95 -1.85
N TRP A 451 -11.36 17.71 -1.65
CA TRP A 451 -11.38 16.70 -2.71
C TRP A 451 -12.36 17.09 -3.83
N THR A 452 -13.50 17.68 -3.51
CA THR A 452 -14.54 18.04 -4.49
C THR A 452 -14.33 19.39 -5.17
N THR A 453 -13.43 20.25 -4.66
CA THR A 453 -13.18 21.59 -5.19
C THR A 453 -12.91 21.60 -6.70
N ASP A 454 -12.09 20.67 -7.19
CA ASP A 454 -11.72 20.56 -8.61
C ASP A 454 -12.44 19.40 -9.31
N TYR A 455 -13.54 18.90 -8.75
CA TYR A 455 -14.29 17.83 -9.37
C TYR A 455 -15.09 18.35 -10.57
N LYS A 456 -14.87 17.73 -11.74
CA LYS A 456 -15.60 18.04 -12.98
C LYS A 456 -16.45 16.85 -13.39
N LYS A 457 -17.64 17.13 -13.91
CA LYS A 457 -18.50 16.10 -14.50
C LYS A 457 -17.82 15.44 -15.69
N HIS A 458 -18.21 14.19 -15.93
CA HIS A 458 -17.66 13.38 -16.99
C HIS A 458 -18.60 13.33 -18.19
N ASP A 459 -18.09 13.57 -19.39
CA ASP A 459 -18.83 13.41 -20.63
C ASP A 459 -18.49 12.09 -21.32
N ALA A 460 -19.50 11.26 -21.60
CA ALA A 460 -19.30 10.01 -22.35
C ALA A 460 -18.96 10.29 -23.81
N ALA A 461 -17.87 9.71 -24.31
CA ALA A 461 -17.49 9.80 -25.71
C ALA A 461 -18.15 8.71 -26.59
N LYS A 462 -18.70 7.67 -25.99
CA LYS A 462 -19.30 6.52 -26.66
C LYS A 462 -20.73 6.27 -26.14
N ASP A 463 -21.61 5.90 -27.04
CA ASP A 463 -22.95 5.43 -26.67
C ASP A 463 -22.90 3.93 -26.34
N ILE A 464 -22.64 3.63 -25.07
CA ILE A 464 -22.54 2.27 -24.54
C ILE A 464 -23.72 2.05 -23.59
N PRO A 465 -24.46 0.93 -23.68
CA PRO A 465 -25.50 0.60 -22.71
C PRO A 465 -24.96 0.52 -21.30
N GLY A 466 -25.68 1.06 -20.32
CA GLY A 466 -25.20 1.12 -18.94
C GLY A 466 -26.25 0.67 -17.92
N CYS A 467 -25.77 0.17 -16.78
CA CYS A 467 -26.60 -0.22 -15.65
C CYS A 467 -25.86 0.01 -14.33
N ALA A 468 -26.48 0.75 -13.41
CA ALA A 468 -25.98 0.94 -12.05
C ALA A 468 -27.03 0.49 -11.03
N LEU A 469 -26.67 -0.36 -10.10
CA LEU A 469 -27.56 -0.94 -9.10
C LEU A 469 -26.98 -0.81 -7.70
N LEU A 470 -27.84 -0.52 -6.73
CA LEU A 470 -27.51 -0.52 -5.30
C LEU A 470 -28.41 -1.55 -4.61
N PHE A 471 -27.79 -2.46 -3.85
CA PHE A 471 -28.49 -3.53 -3.12
C PHE A 471 -28.26 -3.40 -1.63
N GLU A 472 -29.29 -3.60 -0.84
CA GLU A 472 -29.17 -3.92 0.56
C GLU A 472 -28.98 -5.42 0.76
N VAL A 473 -28.00 -5.79 1.58
CA VAL A 473 -27.68 -7.20 1.87
C VAL A 473 -28.00 -7.48 3.33
N GLU A 474 -29.13 -8.14 3.59
CA GLU A 474 -29.54 -8.53 4.93
C GLU A 474 -28.64 -9.63 5.49
N LYS A 475 -28.26 -9.50 6.76
CA LYS A 475 -27.65 -10.58 7.53
C LYS A 475 -28.72 -11.40 8.22
N THR A 476 -28.52 -12.71 8.29
CA THR A 476 -29.33 -13.59 9.14
C THR A 476 -28.73 -13.62 10.57
N ASP A 477 -29.55 -13.93 11.58
CA ASP A 477 -29.11 -13.94 12.99
C ASP A 477 -27.89 -14.83 13.27
N THR A 478 -27.62 -15.81 12.42
CA THR A 478 -26.50 -16.75 12.55
C THR A 478 -25.27 -16.40 11.69
N MET A 479 -25.32 -15.32 10.88
CA MET A 479 -24.30 -15.01 9.90
C MET A 479 -23.63 -13.66 10.20
N ASN A 480 -22.30 -13.63 10.19
CA ASN A 480 -21.53 -12.40 10.26
C ASN A 480 -21.77 -11.56 8.97
N GLU A 481 -21.85 -10.24 9.10
CA GLU A 481 -22.06 -9.28 8.00
C GLU A 481 -21.05 -9.46 6.84
N LYS A 482 -19.77 -9.68 7.16
CA LYS A 482 -18.74 -9.93 6.13
C LYS A 482 -19.03 -11.17 5.29
N LEU A 483 -19.51 -12.25 5.92
CA LEU A 483 -19.86 -13.48 5.23
C LEU A 483 -21.13 -13.31 4.38
N ALA A 484 -22.12 -12.54 4.86
CA ALA A 484 -23.33 -12.23 4.10
C ALA A 484 -22.98 -11.46 2.82
N MET A 485 -22.13 -10.42 2.95
CA MET A 485 -21.63 -9.65 1.80
C MET A 485 -20.83 -10.52 0.82
N ALA A 486 -19.96 -11.41 1.32
CA ALA A 486 -19.18 -12.31 0.49
C ALA A 486 -20.09 -13.26 -0.33
N LYS A 487 -21.11 -13.86 0.30
CA LYS A 487 -22.10 -14.71 -0.36
C LYS A 487 -22.90 -13.96 -1.42
N ALA A 488 -23.37 -12.77 -1.09
CA ALA A 488 -24.12 -11.93 -2.03
C ALA A 488 -23.27 -11.57 -3.26
N ALA A 489 -22.01 -11.14 -3.05
CA ALA A 489 -21.10 -10.80 -4.13
C ALA A 489 -20.79 -12.01 -5.04
N ALA A 490 -20.51 -13.17 -4.45
CA ALA A 490 -20.27 -14.41 -5.19
C ALA A 490 -21.49 -14.84 -6.01
N ALA A 491 -22.70 -14.82 -5.42
CA ALA A 491 -23.93 -15.16 -6.11
C ALA A 491 -24.23 -14.20 -7.29
N ARG A 492 -23.96 -12.90 -7.12
CA ARG A 492 -24.14 -11.92 -8.20
C ARG A 492 -23.12 -12.15 -9.33
N ALA A 493 -21.86 -12.39 -9.00
CA ALA A 493 -20.83 -12.69 -9.99
C ALA A 493 -21.12 -13.97 -10.78
N ALA A 494 -21.58 -15.04 -10.11
CA ALA A 494 -21.98 -16.29 -10.73
C ALA A 494 -23.14 -16.06 -11.72
N LYS A 495 -24.17 -15.34 -11.30
CA LYS A 495 -25.32 -15.01 -12.14
C LYS A 495 -24.93 -14.19 -13.38
N LEU A 496 -24.08 -13.18 -13.21
CA LEU A 496 -23.59 -12.35 -14.32
C LEU A 496 -22.73 -13.16 -15.28
N HIS A 497 -21.89 -14.06 -14.77
CA HIS A 497 -21.06 -14.93 -15.58
C HIS A 497 -21.90 -15.93 -16.41
N GLU A 498 -22.95 -16.49 -15.82
CA GLU A 498 -23.91 -17.37 -16.51
C GLU A 498 -24.64 -16.62 -17.63
N GLN A 499 -25.10 -15.38 -17.37
CA GLN A 499 -25.83 -14.55 -18.33
C GLN A 499 -24.96 -14.02 -19.47
N ALA A 500 -23.67 -13.71 -19.20
CA ALA A 500 -22.75 -13.12 -20.15
C ALA A 500 -21.33 -13.72 -20.02
N PRO A 501 -21.10 -14.98 -20.47
CA PRO A 501 -19.81 -15.67 -20.26
C PRO A 501 -18.60 -15.01 -20.93
N SER A 502 -18.82 -14.19 -21.96
CA SER A 502 -17.76 -13.49 -22.68
C SER A 502 -17.29 -12.22 -21.99
N LYS A 503 -18.12 -11.65 -21.09
CA LYS A 503 -17.84 -10.38 -20.41
C LYS A 503 -16.91 -10.55 -19.23
N SER A 504 -16.06 -9.55 -19.01
CA SER A 504 -15.17 -9.47 -17.87
C SER A 504 -15.91 -8.93 -16.63
N ILE A 505 -15.86 -9.66 -15.53
CA ILE A 505 -16.51 -9.32 -14.26
C ILE A 505 -15.44 -9.15 -13.20
N ALA A 506 -15.43 -8.03 -12.49
CA ALA A 506 -14.55 -7.82 -11.35
C ALA A 506 -15.32 -7.67 -10.04
N ILE A 507 -14.88 -8.37 -9.01
CA ILE A 507 -15.30 -8.10 -7.62
C ILE A 507 -14.17 -7.33 -6.96
N LEU A 508 -14.42 -6.07 -6.60
CA LEU A 508 -13.42 -5.19 -6.03
C LEU A 508 -13.66 -4.98 -4.54
N VAL A 509 -12.66 -5.30 -3.73
CA VAL A 509 -12.74 -5.20 -2.27
C VAL A 509 -11.71 -4.20 -1.73
N ARG A 510 -11.99 -3.63 -0.57
CA ARG A 510 -11.07 -2.73 0.12
C ARG A 510 -9.96 -3.49 0.85
N GLN A 511 -10.30 -4.63 1.46
CA GLN A 511 -9.42 -5.38 2.35
C GLN A 511 -9.16 -6.80 1.83
N ASN A 512 -7.92 -7.28 1.96
CA ASN A 512 -7.54 -8.63 1.56
C ASN A 512 -8.31 -9.74 2.30
N SER A 513 -8.78 -9.48 3.54
CA SER A 513 -9.55 -10.44 4.32
C SER A 513 -10.87 -10.87 3.66
N MET A 514 -11.44 -10.02 2.79
CA MET A 514 -12.65 -10.36 2.03
C MET A 514 -12.36 -11.24 0.82
N LEU A 515 -11.13 -11.20 0.27
CA LEU A 515 -10.79 -11.98 -0.92
C LEU A 515 -10.97 -13.49 -0.68
N ALA A 516 -10.46 -14.00 0.45
CA ALA A 516 -10.57 -15.41 0.80
C ALA A 516 -12.03 -15.84 0.96
N LEU A 517 -12.84 -15.05 1.67
CA LEU A 517 -14.27 -15.34 1.89
C LEU A 517 -15.06 -15.41 0.58
N ILE A 518 -14.85 -14.44 -0.30
CA ILE A 518 -15.55 -14.40 -1.61
C ILE A 518 -15.06 -15.53 -2.50
N GLN A 519 -13.78 -15.87 -2.48
CA GLN A 519 -13.22 -16.94 -3.26
C GLN A 519 -13.79 -18.31 -2.85
N ASP A 520 -13.96 -18.55 -1.54
CA ASP A 520 -14.60 -19.76 -1.04
C ASP A 520 -16.08 -19.87 -1.46
N GLU A 521 -16.81 -18.75 -1.44
CA GLU A 521 -18.21 -18.75 -1.87
C GLU A 521 -18.33 -18.94 -3.40
N LEU A 522 -17.42 -18.39 -4.21
CA LEU A 522 -17.37 -18.63 -5.65
C LEU A 522 -17.05 -20.10 -5.97
N ARG A 523 -16.13 -20.73 -5.21
CA ARG A 523 -15.84 -22.18 -5.35
C ARG A 523 -17.06 -23.04 -5.07
N LYS A 524 -17.87 -22.72 -4.04
CA LYS A 524 -19.12 -23.43 -3.73
C LYS A 524 -20.14 -23.33 -4.86
N LEU A 525 -20.06 -22.29 -5.69
CA LEU A 525 -20.90 -22.05 -6.86
C LEU A 525 -20.26 -22.56 -8.16
N ASP A 526 -19.13 -23.28 -8.07
CA ASP A 526 -18.34 -23.80 -9.21
C ASP A 526 -17.89 -22.72 -10.21
N VAL A 527 -17.67 -21.49 -9.72
CA VAL A 527 -17.16 -20.36 -10.51
C VAL A 527 -15.68 -20.18 -10.30
N GLN A 528 -14.90 -20.34 -11.37
CA GLN A 528 -13.46 -20.06 -11.34
C GLN A 528 -13.21 -18.55 -11.39
N ALA A 529 -12.56 -18.01 -10.39
CA ALA A 529 -12.15 -16.61 -10.32
C ALA A 529 -10.63 -16.47 -10.28
N GLY A 530 -10.10 -15.63 -11.16
CA GLY A 530 -8.67 -15.26 -11.14
C GLY A 530 -8.40 -14.16 -10.13
N SER A 531 -7.37 -14.31 -9.31
CA SER A 531 -6.91 -13.25 -8.40
C SER A 531 -5.80 -12.43 -9.05
N HIS A 532 -5.93 -11.09 -9.00
CA HIS A 532 -4.89 -10.19 -9.50
C HIS A 532 -3.91 -9.83 -8.37
N GLY A 533 -2.62 -9.95 -8.66
CA GLY A 533 -1.54 -9.71 -7.67
C GLY A 533 -1.02 -10.99 -7.00
N GLY A 534 -1.51 -12.15 -7.44
CA GLY A 534 -1.15 -13.46 -6.88
C GLY A 534 -1.91 -13.76 -5.58
N VAL A 535 -2.10 -15.04 -5.35
CA VAL A 535 -2.65 -15.60 -4.10
C VAL A 535 -1.54 -16.35 -3.40
N ALA A 536 -1.49 -16.29 -2.09
CA ALA A 536 -0.64 -17.20 -1.34
C ALA A 536 -1.14 -18.63 -1.58
N ILE A 537 -0.25 -19.55 -1.92
CA ILE A 537 -0.65 -20.95 -2.15
C ILE A 537 -1.12 -21.67 -0.88
N THR A 538 -0.94 -21.04 0.26
CA THR A 538 -1.45 -21.46 1.58
C THR A 538 -2.97 -21.34 1.72
N ASP A 539 -3.68 -20.95 0.65
CA ASP A 539 -5.15 -21.01 0.55
C ASP A 539 -5.67 -22.45 0.35
N ALA A 540 -4.78 -23.42 0.12
CA ALA A 540 -5.09 -24.83 -0.04
C ALA A 540 -4.68 -25.64 1.19
N GLU A 541 -5.58 -26.52 1.66
CA GLU A 541 -5.34 -27.37 2.82
C GLU A 541 -4.16 -28.33 2.57
N SER A 542 -4.03 -28.85 1.35
CA SER A 542 -2.93 -29.70 0.93
C SER A 542 -1.56 -29.07 1.12
N VAL A 543 -1.45 -27.77 0.83
CA VAL A 543 -0.20 -27.00 1.05
C VAL A 543 0.05 -26.77 2.52
N LEU A 544 -0.97 -26.39 3.30
CA LEU A 544 -0.85 -26.19 4.75
C LEU A 544 -0.38 -27.47 5.46
N ILE A 545 -0.91 -28.63 5.08
CA ILE A 545 -0.48 -29.92 5.63
C ILE A 545 0.96 -30.23 5.24
N ALA A 546 1.37 -30.00 3.99
CA ALA A 546 2.75 -30.18 3.54
C ALA A 546 3.72 -29.28 4.31
N LEU A 547 3.37 -28.03 4.56
CA LEU A 547 4.17 -27.10 5.37
C LEU A 547 4.24 -27.54 6.83
N SER A 548 3.12 -27.96 7.42
CA SER A 548 3.08 -28.49 8.79
C SER A 548 3.94 -29.76 8.92
N TRP A 549 3.93 -30.61 7.89
CA TRP A 549 4.81 -31.77 7.86
C TRP A 549 6.29 -31.38 7.87
N LEU A 550 6.70 -30.47 7.00
CA LEU A 550 8.07 -29.97 6.98
C LEU A 550 8.44 -29.31 8.32
N THR A 551 7.55 -28.51 8.90
CA THR A 551 7.75 -27.89 10.21
C THR A 551 7.95 -28.97 11.29
N ALA A 552 7.10 -29.98 11.36
CA ALA A 552 7.22 -31.07 12.34
C ALA A 552 8.51 -31.91 12.15
N VAL A 553 8.96 -32.09 10.91
CA VAL A 553 10.22 -32.79 10.60
C VAL A 553 11.43 -32.02 11.11
N PHE A 554 11.47 -30.69 10.91
CA PHE A 554 12.60 -29.86 11.35
C PHE A 554 12.53 -29.46 12.82
N TYR A 555 11.32 -29.29 13.35
CA TYR A 555 11.04 -28.89 14.73
C TYR A 555 10.10 -29.92 15.40
N PRO A 556 10.60 -31.08 15.80
CA PRO A 556 9.76 -32.14 16.37
C PRO A 556 9.03 -31.75 17.66
N GLY A 557 9.52 -30.70 18.34
CA GLY A 557 8.85 -30.10 19.50
C GLY A 557 7.64 -29.22 19.16
N ASP A 558 7.38 -28.91 17.88
CA ASP A 558 6.16 -28.20 17.47
C ASP A 558 4.97 -29.16 17.49
N THR A 559 4.29 -29.20 18.65
CA THR A 559 3.15 -30.09 18.86
C THR A 559 1.94 -29.74 18.00
N LEU A 560 1.79 -28.48 17.59
CA LEU A 560 0.71 -28.04 16.70
C LEU A 560 0.89 -28.56 15.28
N ALA A 561 2.08 -28.38 14.72
CA ALA A 561 2.42 -28.90 13.39
C ALA A 561 2.30 -30.43 13.35
N ARG A 562 2.80 -31.10 14.39
CA ARG A 562 2.67 -32.55 14.54
C ARG A 562 1.21 -33.01 14.62
N PHE A 563 0.39 -32.33 15.44
CA PHE A 563 -1.04 -32.63 15.57
C PHE A 563 -1.78 -32.43 14.23
N HIS A 564 -1.49 -31.36 13.52
CA HIS A 564 -2.09 -31.08 12.23
C HIS A 564 -1.81 -32.21 11.21
N VAL A 565 -0.58 -32.68 11.15
CA VAL A 565 -0.22 -33.82 10.27
C VAL A 565 -0.88 -35.12 10.70
N GLN A 566 -0.86 -35.46 12.00
CA GLN A 566 -1.45 -36.69 12.53
C GLN A 566 -2.96 -36.80 12.35
N THR A 567 -3.67 -35.65 12.41
CA THR A 567 -5.11 -35.58 12.21
C THR A 567 -5.52 -35.47 10.75
N SER A 568 -4.57 -35.23 9.86
CA SER A 568 -4.82 -35.17 8.42
C SER A 568 -5.01 -36.55 7.79
N GLN A 569 -5.44 -36.56 6.52
CA GLN A 569 -5.50 -37.79 5.71
C GLN A 569 -4.13 -38.27 5.22
N LEU A 570 -3.07 -37.46 5.43
CA LEU A 570 -1.73 -37.79 5.01
C LEU A 570 -1.10 -38.83 5.93
N ASN A 571 -1.01 -40.06 5.45
CA ASN A 571 -0.38 -41.16 6.20
C ASN A 571 1.13 -41.23 5.92
N THR A 572 1.89 -40.23 6.42
CA THR A 572 3.35 -40.15 6.23
C THR A 572 4.14 -41.08 7.14
N PHE A 573 3.49 -41.70 8.13
CA PHE A 573 4.14 -42.46 9.18
C PHE A 573 3.83 -43.99 9.11
N GLY A 574 3.17 -44.45 8.02
CA GLY A 574 2.75 -45.83 7.90
C GLY A 574 1.49 -46.15 8.73
N ASP A 575 1.24 -47.45 8.97
CA ASP A 575 0.02 -47.92 9.66
C ASP A 575 -0.04 -47.53 11.16
N GLU A 576 1.02 -46.99 11.74
CA GLU A 576 1.08 -46.57 13.13
C GLU A 576 0.61 -45.08 13.25
N LYS A 577 -0.66 -44.89 13.56
CA LYS A 577 -1.23 -43.54 13.77
C LYS A 577 -0.70 -42.79 14.99
N GLU A 578 -0.06 -43.46 15.92
CA GLU A 578 0.50 -42.89 17.15
C GLU A 578 1.96 -43.35 17.32
N LEU A 579 2.88 -42.54 16.83
CA LEU A 579 4.32 -42.73 17.14
C LEU A 579 4.59 -42.16 18.55
N SER A 580 5.39 -42.89 19.35
CA SER A 580 5.99 -42.32 20.55
C SER A 580 6.90 -41.13 20.17
N ASP A 581 7.18 -40.23 21.12
CA ASP A 581 8.05 -39.08 20.86
C ASP A 581 9.42 -39.50 20.34
N GLU A 582 10.02 -40.58 20.88
CA GLU A 582 11.31 -41.11 20.41
C GLU A 582 11.24 -41.70 19.00
N GLN A 583 10.13 -42.33 18.63
CA GLN A 583 9.94 -42.87 17.26
C GLN A 583 9.77 -41.74 16.28
N PHE A 584 8.99 -40.74 16.65
CA PHE A 584 8.78 -39.50 15.83
C PHE A 584 10.11 -38.78 15.61
N ASP A 585 10.91 -38.56 16.67
CA ASP A 585 12.21 -37.89 16.56
C ASP A 585 13.18 -38.61 15.64
N ARG A 586 13.23 -39.97 15.73
CA ARG A 586 14.04 -40.78 14.81
C ARG A 586 13.58 -40.65 13.37
N HIS A 587 12.29 -40.70 13.14
CA HIS A 587 11.72 -40.52 11.80
C HIS A 587 12.02 -39.11 11.26
N ALA A 588 11.76 -38.07 12.04
CA ALA A 588 12.07 -36.69 11.69
C ALA A 588 13.55 -36.47 11.36
N GLN A 589 14.44 -37.10 12.11
CA GLN A 589 15.88 -37.04 11.86
C GLN A 589 16.25 -37.66 10.50
N LEU A 590 15.65 -38.79 10.12
CA LEU A 590 15.86 -39.43 8.82
C LEU A 590 15.36 -38.53 7.68
N GLN A 591 14.15 -37.99 7.82
CA GLN A 591 13.55 -37.08 6.82
C GLN A 591 14.38 -35.80 6.64
N ARG A 592 14.85 -35.19 7.73
CA ARG A 592 15.74 -34.00 7.66
C ARG A 592 17.02 -34.31 6.87
N ARG A 593 17.67 -35.45 7.14
CA ARG A 593 18.86 -35.85 6.37
C ARG A 593 18.56 -35.99 4.89
N THR A 594 17.41 -36.56 4.55
CA THR A 594 16.97 -36.69 3.17
C THR A 594 16.76 -35.32 2.51
N ILE A 595 16.01 -34.42 3.15
CA ILE A 595 15.77 -33.07 2.62
C ILE A 595 17.10 -32.32 2.41
N LEU A 596 17.99 -32.34 3.40
CA LEU A 596 19.30 -31.68 3.30
C LEU A 596 20.20 -32.29 2.20
N SER A 597 19.98 -33.54 1.86
CA SER A 597 20.73 -34.25 0.80
C SER A 597 20.24 -33.96 -0.61
N ILE A 598 18.90 -33.93 -0.81
CA ILE A 598 18.29 -33.83 -2.16
C ILE A 598 17.59 -32.52 -2.42
N GLY A 599 17.36 -31.67 -1.41
CA GLY A 599 16.58 -30.43 -1.49
C GLY A 599 15.10 -30.61 -1.23
N PHE A 600 14.40 -29.48 -1.05
CA PHE A 600 12.96 -29.45 -0.81
C PHE A 600 12.16 -29.87 -2.04
N GLY A 601 12.57 -29.46 -3.24
CA GLY A 601 11.91 -29.77 -4.49
C GLY A 601 11.85 -31.27 -4.76
N ASP A 602 13.01 -31.95 -4.76
CA ASP A 602 13.07 -33.40 -4.99
C ASP A 602 12.40 -34.18 -3.85
N TYR A 603 12.45 -33.66 -2.62
CA TYR A 603 11.79 -34.28 -1.48
C TYR A 603 10.27 -34.24 -1.64
N LEU A 604 9.71 -33.06 -1.86
CA LEU A 604 8.27 -32.89 -2.06
C LEU A 604 7.77 -33.64 -3.30
N ARG A 605 8.56 -33.72 -4.36
CA ARG A 605 8.21 -34.47 -5.57
C ARG A 605 8.02 -35.96 -5.28
N ARG A 606 8.76 -36.55 -4.37
CA ARG A 606 8.60 -37.97 -3.98
C ARG A 606 7.29 -38.22 -3.24
N HIS A 607 6.72 -37.20 -2.60
CA HIS A 607 5.53 -37.31 -1.78
C HIS A 607 4.32 -36.61 -2.40
N VAL A 608 4.46 -35.98 -3.59
CA VAL A 608 3.37 -35.22 -4.23
C VAL A 608 2.19 -36.14 -4.61
N ASP A 609 2.46 -37.38 -5.01
CA ASP A 609 1.41 -38.33 -5.38
C ASP A 609 0.59 -38.75 -4.15
N ASP A 610 1.25 -38.97 -3.01
CA ASP A 610 0.57 -39.29 -1.75
C ASP A 610 -0.28 -38.10 -1.26
N LEU A 611 0.25 -36.87 -1.35
CA LEU A 611 -0.48 -35.65 -1.06
C LEU A 611 -1.68 -35.47 -1.99
N GLN A 612 -1.53 -35.70 -3.30
CA GLN A 612 -2.60 -35.60 -4.26
C GLN A 612 -3.68 -36.68 -4.07
N ALA A 613 -3.30 -37.86 -3.60
CA ALA A 613 -4.26 -38.93 -3.30
C ALA A 613 -5.17 -38.59 -2.12
N CYS A 614 -4.69 -37.81 -1.16
CA CYS A 614 -5.46 -37.33 -0.01
C CYS A 614 -6.50 -36.23 -0.39
N PHE A 615 -6.28 -35.50 -1.49
CA PHE A 615 -7.10 -34.35 -1.88
C PHE A 615 -7.70 -34.53 -3.26
N SER A 616 -9.03 -34.64 -3.32
CA SER A 616 -9.77 -34.83 -4.60
C SER A 616 -9.95 -33.53 -5.40
N SER A 617 -9.79 -32.37 -4.77
CA SER A 617 -9.97 -31.06 -5.36
C SER A 617 -8.94 -30.77 -6.46
N GLY A 618 -9.41 -30.30 -7.62
CA GLY A 618 -8.51 -29.82 -8.69
C GLY A 618 -7.67 -28.62 -8.26
N HIS A 619 -8.19 -27.81 -7.33
CA HIS A 619 -7.49 -26.68 -6.74
C HIS A 619 -6.28 -27.13 -5.90
N ASP A 620 -6.47 -28.08 -4.99
CA ASP A 620 -5.39 -28.61 -4.17
C ASP A 620 -4.26 -29.22 -5.03
N ARG A 621 -4.63 -29.96 -6.07
CA ARG A 621 -3.64 -30.51 -7.01
C ARG A 621 -2.84 -29.42 -7.74
N HIS A 622 -3.52 -28.35 -8.15
CA HIS A 622 -2.85 -27.22 -8.80
C HIS A 622 -1.91 -26.49 -7.83
N ARG A 623 -2.35 -26.27 -6.58
CA ARG A 623 -1.54 -25.63 -5.55
C ARG A 623 -0.33 -26.49 -5.13
N LEU A 624 -0.47 -27.78 -5.07
CA LEU A 624 0.67 -28.70 -4.82
C LEU A 624 1.70 -28.63 -5.96
N GLN A 625 1.27 -28.50 -7.21
CA GLN A 625 2.19 -28.30 -8.33
C GLN A 625 2.94 -26.95 -8.20
N GLN A 626 2.25 -25.90 -7.83
CA GLN A 626 2.88 -24.58 -7.58
C GLN A 626 3.83 -24.63 -6.37
N LEU A 627 3.48 -25.37 -5.31
CA LEU A 627 4.39 -25.61 -4.18
C LEU A 627 5.67 -26.27 -4.64
N LEU A 628 5.58 -27.26 -5.52
CA LEU A 628 6.72 -27.97 -6.07
C LEU A 628 7.63 -27.03 -6.88
N ASP A 629 7.04 -26.20 -7.75
CA ASP A 629 7.79 -25.20 -8.53
C ASP A 629 8.51 -24.19 -7.63
N LEU A 630 7.85 -23.74 -6.55
CA LEU A 630 8.45 -22.84 -5.56
C LEU A 630 9.56 -23.53 -4.76
N ALA A 631 9.41 -24.81 -4.43
CA ALA A 631 10.42 -25.56 -3.72
C ALA A 631 11.72 -25.69 -4.53
N TYR A 632 11.61 -25.97 -5.84
CA TYR A 632 12.80 -25.95 -6.72
C TYR A 632 13.42 -24.55 -6.85
N ARG A 633 12.62 -23.51 -6.83
CA ARG A 633 13.16 -22.13 -6.80
C ARG A 633 13.89 -21.83 -5.50
N PHE A 634 13.35 -22.26 -4.36
CA PHE A 634 14.00 -22.10 -3.07
C PHE A 634 15.33 -22.87 -2.98
N ASP A 635 15.37 -24.09 -3.49
CA ASP A 635 16.60 -24.89 -3.54
C ASP A 635 17.73 -24.22 -4.34
N ALA A 636 17.39 -23.36 -5.29
CA ALA A 636 18.37 -22.57 -6.05
C ALA A 636 18.93 -21.37 -5.25
N LEU A 637 18.30 -21.00 -4.14
CA LEU A 637 18.80 -20.00 -3.20
C LEU A 637 19.90 -20.64 -2.31
N ALA A 638 20.80 -19.82 -1.80
CA ALA A 638 21.94 -20.32 -1.04
C ALA A 638 21.58 -20.87 0.35
N ASP A 639 20.43 -20.51 0.88
CA ASP A 639 19.98 -20.87 2.22
C ASP A 639 18.99 -22.04 2.16
N LYS A 640 19.27 -23.11 2.93
CA LYS A 640 18.46 -24.33 2.97
C LYS A 640 17.79 -24.55 4.31
N ASP A 641 17.41 -23.45 4.99
CA ASP A 641 16.67 -23.55 6.25
C ASP A 641 15.18 -23.84 6.02
N ALA A 642 14.62 -24.71 6.84
CA ALA A 642 13.21 -25.09 6.72
C ALA A 642 12.24 -23.97 7.15
N LEU A 643 12.59 -23.17 8.14
CA LEU A 643 11.78 -22.01 8.52
C LEU A 643 11.80 -20.98 7.39
N GLY A 644 12.96 -20.72 6.81
CA GLY A 644 13.08 -19.86 5.64
C GLY A 644 12.26 -20.38 4.45
N PHE A 645 12.18 -21.70 4.24
CA PHE A 645 11.30 -22.27 3.22
C PHE A 645 9.81 -22.05 3.53
N VAL A 646 9.38 -22.31 4.75
CA VAL A 646 7.99 -22.12 5.17
C VAL A 646 7.60 -20.63 5.05
N GLU A 647 8.46 -19.73 5.50
CA GLU A 647 8.25 -18.27 5.38
C GLU A 647 8.26 -17.81 3.91
N PHE A 648 9.16 -18.33 3.09
CA PHE A 648 9.18 -18.09 1.65
C PHE A 648 7.84 -18.47 0.99
N ILE A 649 7.25 -19.60 1.36
CA ILE A 649 5.95 -20.03 0.85
C ILE A 649 4.82 -19.12 1.35
N HIS A 650 4.83 -18.72 2.62
CA HIS A 650 3.81 -17.81 3.17
C HIS A 650 3.86 -16.42 2.54
N THR A 651 5.03 -15.93 2.19
CA THR A 651 5.22 -14.58 1.62
C THR A 651 5.11 -14.56 0.10
N THR A 652 5.37 -15.68 -0.57
CA THR A 652 5.35 -15.76 -2.04
C THR A 652 3.92 -15.86 -2.57
N LYS A 653 3.58 -14.93 -3.46
CA LYS A 653 2.30 -14.94 -4.18
C LYS A 653 2.50 -15.49 -5.58
N VAL A 654 1.65 -16.43 -5.96
CA VAL A 654 1.65 -17.04 -7.30
C VAL A 654 0.46 -16.51 -8.09
N SER A 655 0.71 -16.04 -9.31
CA SER A 655 -0.36 -15.60 -10.20
C SER A 655 -1.07 -16.80 -10.80
N ASP A 656 -2.38 -16.92 -10.59
CA ASP A 656 -3.20 -17.83 -11.37
C ASP A 656 -3.30 -17.27 -12.80
N SER A 657 -2.58 -17.89 -13.72
CA SER A 657 -2.52 -17.50 -15.14
C SER A 657 -3.80 -17.88 -15.92
N SER A 658 -4.87 -18.29 -15.24
CA SER A 658 -6.12 -18.65 -15.92
C SER A 658 -6.75 -17.41 -16.55
N ALA A 659 -7.10 -17.49 -17.83
CA ALA A 659 -7.84 -16.49 -18.60
C ALA A 659 -9.31 -16.38 -18.12
N THR A 660 -9.52 -16.40 -16.78
CA THR A 660 -10.86 -16.34 -16.20
C THR A 660 -11.51 -14.99 -16.43
N LYS A 661 -12.79 -15.01 -16.77
CA LYS A 661 -13.60 -13.80 -16.99
C LYS A 661 -14.01 -13.14 -15.66
N VAL A 662 -14.15 -13.93 -14.60
CA VAL A 662 -14.39 -13.42 -13.24
C VAL A 662 -13.05 -13.17 -12.55
N ARG A 663 -12.85 -11.95 -12.05
CA ARG A 663 -11.63 -11.53 -11.35
C ARG A 663 -11.96 -11.00 -9.98
N LEU A 664 -11.17 -11.40 -9.01
CA LEU A 664 -11.27 -10.96 -7.62
C LEU A 664 -10.00 -10.22 -7.23
N MET A 665 -10.13 -8.96 -6.77
CA MET A 665 -8.97 -8.15 -6.43
C MET A 665 -9.31 -6.99 -5.49
N THR A 666 -8.27 -6.37 -4.92
CA THR A 666 -8.46 -5.11 -4.20
C THR A 666 -8.65 -3.95 -5.17
N ILE A 667 -9.28 -2.86 -4.69
CA ILE A 667 -9.45 -1.63 -5.49
C ILE A 667 -8.09 -1.07 -5.94
N HIS A 668 -7.06 -1.15 -5.09
CA HIS A 668 -5.69 -0.75 -5.45
C HIS A 668 -5.13 -1.54 -6.65
N ALA A 669 -5.35 -2.86 -6.65
CA ALA A 669 -4.91 -3.72 -7.74
C ALA A 669 -5.70 -3.51 -9.05
N ALA A 670 -6.90 -2.93 -8.95
CA ALA A 670 -7.76 -2.60 -10.10
C ALA A 670 -7.40 -1.28 -10.76
N LYS A 671 -6.52 -0.45 -10.17
CA LYS A 671 -6.09 0.81 -10.77
C LYS A 671 -5.45 0.56 -12.12
N GLY A 672 -5.80 1.36 -13.12
CA GLY A 672 -5.36 1.18 -14.52
C GLY A 672 -6.17 0.15 -15.31
N LEU A 673 -6.95 -0.72 -14.65
CA LEU A 673 -7.78 -1.74 -15.32
C LEU A 673 -9.20 -1.23 -15.61
N GLU A 674 -9.91 -2.00 -16.45
CA GLU A 674 -11.34 -1.80 -16.75
C GLU A 674 -12.04 -3.15 -16.92
N PHE A 675 -13.33 -3.20 -16.61
CA PHE A 675 -14.14 -4.41 -16.65
C PHE A 675 -15.53 -4.09 -17.14
N ASP A 676 -16.13 -5.01 -17.91
CA ASP A 676 -17.50 -4.84 -18.41
C ASP A 676 -18.48 -4.69 -17.23
N ALA A 677 -18.30 -5.49 -16.17
CA ALA A 677 -19.09 -5.39 -14.95
C ALA A 677 -18.20 -5.34 -13.68
N VAL A 678 -18.59 -4.50 -12.73
CA VAL A 678 -17.91 -4.36 -11.44
C VAL A 678 -18.91 -4.57 -10.30
N ILE A 679 -18.51 -5.35 -9.29
CA ILE A 679 -19.27 -5.58 -8.05
C ILE A 679 -18.47 -5.02 -6.88
N LEU A 680 -19.10 -4.18 -6.06
CA LEU A 680 -18.51 -3.51 -4.90
C LEU A 680 -19.22 -3.94 -3.61
N PRO A 681 -18.71 -4.95 -2.88
CA PRO A 681 -19.38 -5.51 -1.71
C PRO A 681 -19.13 -4.78 -0.40
N GLN A 682 -18.28 -3.76 -0.36
CA GLN A 682 -17.85 -3.08 0.87
C GLN A 682 -17.90 -1.56 0.70
N LEU A 683 -19.09 -0.97 0.80
CA LEU A 683 -19.28 0.49 0.70
C LEU A 683 -19.64 1.16 2.03
N ASN A 684 -19.66 0.41 3.12
CA ASN A 684 -20.01 0.88 4.47
C ASN A 684 -18.81 1.12 5.39
N ASP A 685 -17.60 1.02 4.88
CA ASP A 685 -16.39 1.26 5.66
C ASP A 685 -16.18 2.75 5.99
N SER A 686 -15.64 3.05 7.17
CA SER A 686 -15.26 4.41 7.56
C SER A 686 -14.23 5.01 6.59
N LEU A 687 -14.39 6.29 6.25
CA LEU A 687 -13.42 7.02 5.42
C LEU A 687 -12.06 7.18 6.10
N ILE A 688 -12.03 7.37 7.42
CA ILE A 688 -10.78 7.53 8.18
C ILE A 688 -10.13 6.16 8.47
N GLY A 689 -10.94 5.10 8.64
CA GLY A 689 -10.45 3.78 9.05
C GLY A 689 -9.89 3.78 10.49
N ASN A 690 -9.04 2.82 10.81
CA ASN A 690 -8.43 2.70 12.12
C ASN A 690 -7.04 3.35 12.13
N ILE A 691 -6.90 4.50 12.79
CA ILE A 691 -5.63 5.23 12.95
C ILE A 691 -4.78 4.75 14.12
N HIS A 692 -5.35 3.95 15.05
CA HIS A 692 -4.65 3.50 16.26
C HIS A 692 -3.49 2.51 16.00
N ARG A 693 -3.28 2.10 14.75
CA ARG A 693 -2.14 1.28 14.32
C ARG A 693 -0.90 2.10 13.97
N GLN A 694 -0.99 3.41 13.97
CA GLN A 694 0.17 4.28 13.71
C GLN A 694 0.95 4.48 14.98
N ILE A 695 2.26 4.28 14.93
CA ILE A 695 3.15 4.48 16.07
C ILE A 695 3.77 5.87 16.08
N ALA A 696 3.86 6.52 14.92
CA ALA A 696 4.33 7.88 14.79
C ALA A 696 3.52 8.62 13.71
N LEU A 697 3.38 9.91 13.91
CA LEU A 697 2.75 10.85 12.98
C LEU A 697 3.78 11.85 12.49
N GLY A 698 3.67 12.24 11.22
CA GLY A 698 4.60 13.18 10.60
C GLY A 698 3.90 14.32 9.86
N SER A 699 4.57 15.44 9.75
CA SER A 699 4.12 16.60 8.96
C SER A 699 5.27 17.21 8.18
N ARG A 700 4.98 17.73 6.98
CA ARG A 700 5.91 18.45 6.11
C ARG A 700 5.52 19.92 6.01
N PRO A 701 6.47 20.87 5.98
CA PRO A 701 6.18 22.30 5.81
C PRO A 701 5.71 22.63 4.39
N SER A 702 6.15 21.86 3.39
CA SER A 702 5.71 21.98 2.00
C SER A 702 5.72 20.62 1.33
N THR A 703 5.15 20.51 0.13
CA THR A 703 5.04 19.27 -0.62
C THR A 703 6.38 18.60 -0.92
N ILE A 704 7.41 19.41 -1.18
CA ILE A 704 8.75 18.92 -1.58
C ILE A 704 9.75 18.87 -0.44
N ALA A 705 9.39 19.42 0.73
CA ALA A 705 10.28 19.41 1.90
C ALA A 705 10.30 18.04 2.59
N PRO A 706 11.38 17.70 3.30
CA PRO A 706 11.41 16.57 4.21
C PRO A 706 10.38 16.73 5.34
N TYR A 707 10.08 15.65 6.03
CA TYR A 707 9.31 15.73 7.26
C TYR A 707 10.07 16.55 8.28
N SER A 708 9.44 17.61 8.79
CA SER A 708 10.02 18.49 9.82
C SER A 708 9.48 18.21 11.22
N GLU A 709 8.37 17.49 11.31
CA GLU A 709 7.71 17.15 12.56
C GLU A 709 7.43 15.64 12.55
N LEU A 710 7.95 14.93 13.54
CA LEU A 710 7.66 13.52 13.83
C LEU A 710 7.29 13.39 15.30
N CYS A 711 6.25 12.64 15.59
CA CYS A 711 5.78 12.44 16.95
C CYS A 711 5.26 11.02 17.13
N ALA A 712 5.70 10.36 18.20
CA ALA A 712 5.10 9.12 18.65
C ALA A 712 3.60 9.30 18.95
N TYR A 713 2.80 8.34 18.57
CA TYR A 713 1.34 8.37 18.75
C TYR A 713 0.87 7.24 19.69
N PRO A 714 0.88 7.47 21.01
CA PRO A 714 0.47 6.44 21.96
C PRO A 714 -1.03 6.12 21.93
N SER A 715 -1.88 7.13 21.86
CA SER A 715 -3.34 7.00 21.76
C SER A 715 -4.01 8.33 21.43
N SER A 716 -5.31 8.28 21.05
CA SER A 716 -6.15 9.48 20.86
C SER A 716 -6.23 10.35 22.11
N THR A 717 -6.25 9.76 23.31
CA THR A 717 -6.27 10.51 24.59
C THR A 717 -5.04 11.41 24.72
N HIS A 718 -3.85 10.96 24.29
CA HIS A 718 -2.67 11.80 24.28
C HIS A 718 -2.80 12.97 23.28
N ALA A 719 -3.42 12.71 22.13
CA ALA A 719 -3.68 13.76 21.17
C ALA A 719 -4.70 14.80 21.68
N GLU A 720 -5.71 14.40 22.44
CA GLU A 720 -6.65 15.33 23.08
C GLU A 720 -5.98 16.24 24.13
N LEU A 721 -4.96 15.74 24.81
CA LEU A 721 -4.21 16.49 25.83
C LEU A 721 -3.05 17.36 25.25
N ILE A 722 -2.49 17.00 24.10
CA ILE A 722 -1.30 17.63 23.51
C ILE A 722 -1.70 18.28 22.18
N PRO A 723 -1.85 19.60 22.10
CA PRO A 723 -2.35 20.29 20.90
C PRO A 723 -1.52 20.05 19.63
N GLU A 724 -0.20 19.91 19.75
CA GLU A 724 0.69 19.62 18.64
C GLU A 724 0.39 18.23 18.06
N LEU A 725 0.16 17.25 18.92
CA LEU A 725 -0.20 15.88 18.51
C LEU A 725 -1.62 15.81 17.94
N ALA A 726 -2.57 16.58 18.50
CA ALA A 726 -3.92 16.73 17.95
C ALA A 726 -3.89 17.25 16.51
N LYS A 727 -3.04 18.25 16.25
CA LYS A 727 -2.86 18.82 14.90
C LYS A 727 -2.31 17.80 13.90
N LEU A 728 -1.34 16.98 14.31
CA LEU A 728 -0.81 15.90 13.47
C LEU A 728 -1.86 14.81 13.21
N GLU A 729 -2.62 14.44 14.23
CA GLU A 729 -3.72 13.47 14.11
C GLU A 729 -4.80 13.98 13.15
N SER A 730 -5.22 15.24 13.27
CA SER A 730 -6.22 15.86 12.38
C SER A 730 -5.74 15.86 10.93
N LYS A 731 -4.48 16.24 10.66
CA LYS A 731 -3.89 16.16 9.32
C LYS A 731 -3.93 14.73 8.75
N LEU A 732 -3.59 13.73 9.58
CA LEU A 732 -3.65 12.32 9.16
C LEU A 732 -5.08 11.87 8.84
N LYS A 733 -6.06 12.23 9.69
CA LYS A 733 -7.48 11.93 9.47
C LYS A 733 -7.98 12.53 8.16
N THR A 734 -7.67 13.80 7.90
CA THR A 734 -8.03 14.49 6.66
C THR A 734 -7.39 13.81 5.44
N SER A 735 -6.10 13.49 5.51
CA SER A 735 -5.39 12.81 4.41
C SER A 735 -5.99 11.43 4.12
N ARG A 736 -6.32 10.64 5.15
CA ARG A 736 -6.95 9.32 4.98
C ARG A 736 -8.37 9.40 4.42
N ALA A 737 -9.14 10.39 4.85
CA ALA A 737 -10.47 10.61 4.30
C ALA A 737 -10.39 10.98 2.80
N SER A 738 -9.45 11.84 2.43
CA SER A 738 -9.21 12.19 1.02
C SER A 738 -8.75 10.98 0.19
N GLU A 739 -7.84 10.14 0.72
CA GLU A 739 -7.42 8.90 0.06
C GLU A 739 -8.58 7.89 -0.08
N ALA A 740 -9.47 7.79 0.92
CA ALA A 740 -10.65 6.94 0.85
C ALA A 740 -11.65 7.42 -0.21
N MET A 741 -11.82 8.73 -0.39
CA MET A 741 -12.60 9.31 -1.49
C MET A 741 -11.99 8.94 -2.85
N SER A 742 -10.67 9.07 -3.00
CA SER A 742 -9.97 8.67 -4.22
C SER A 742 -10.10 7.17 -4.48
N LEU A 743 -10.05 6.34 -3.45
CA LEU A 743 -10.23 4.89 -3.57
C LEU A 743 -11.64 4.54 -4.06
N LEU A 744 -12.68 5.19 -3.52
CA LEU A 744 -14.05 5.05 -3.99
C LEU A 744 -14.19 5.50 -5.44
N TYR A 745 -13.60 6.63 -5.81
CA TYR A 745 -13.59 7.13 -7.19
C TYR A 745 -12.93 6.14 -8.15
N VAL A 746 -11.78 5.57 -7.77
CA VAL A 746 -11.13 4.51 -8.55
C VAL A 746 -12.08 3.31 -8.71
N ALA A 747 -12.75 2.86 -7.64
CA ALA A 747 -13.65 1.71 -7.69
C ALA A 747 -14.82 1.92 -8.66
N LEU A 748 -15.50 3.08 -8.58
CA LEU A 748 -16.64 3.40 -9.44
C LEU A 748 -16.24 3.55 -10.91
N THR A 749 -15.06 4.09 -11.19
CA THR A 749 -14.56 4.34 -12.55
C THR A 749 -13.91 3.13 -13.24
N ARG A 750 -13.96 1.92 -12.63
CA ARG A 750 -13.47 0.68 -13.29
C ARG A 750 -14.50 0.04 -14.20
N ALA A 751 -15.78 0.33 -14.00
CA ALA A 751 -16.89 -0.24 -14.77
C ALA A 751 -17.01 0.39 -16.15
N VAL A 752 -17.24 -0.44 -17.17
CA VAL A 752 -17.57 -0.03 -18.55
C VAL A 752 -19.08 0.05 -18.73
N GLU A 753 -19.79 -1.06 -18.49
CA GLU A 753 -21.23 -1.20 -18.78
C GLU A 753 -22.06 -1.34 -17.52
N ARG A 754 -21.55 -2.01 -16.47
CA ARG A 754 -22.35 -2.35 -15.29
C ARG A 754 -21.59 -2.16 -13.98
N ILE A 755 -22.28 -1.55 -13.02
CA ILE A 755 -21.80 -1.48 -11.64
C ILE A 755 -22.88 -1.96 -10.66
N GLU A 756 -22.50 -2.81 -9.73
CA GLU A 756 -23.36 -3.31 -8.65
C GLU A 756 -22.71 -2.99 -7.30
N MET A 757 -23.41 -2.19 -6.53
CA MET A 757 -22.97 -1.68 -5.22
C MET A 757 -23.77 -2.38 -4.13
N MET A 758 -23.11 -2.78 -3.03
CA MET A 758 -23.74 -3.49 -1.91
C MET A 758 -23.49 -2.78 -0.61
N VAL A 759 -24.53 -2.61 0.19
CA VAL A 759 -24.50 -2.01 1.52
C VAL A 759 -25.29 -2.87 2.51
N PRO A 760 -24.96 -2.87 3.80
CA PRO A 760 -25.85 -3.46 4.81
C PRO A 760 -27.11 -2.59 4.96
N PRO A 761 -28.20 -3.12 5.51
CA PRO A 761 -29.37 -2.34 5.84
C PRO A 761 -29.01 -1.20 6.77
N ALA A 762 -29.63 -0.03 6.58
CA ALA A 762 -29.46 1.12 7.45
C ALA A 762 -29.83 0.70 8.89
N SER A 763 -28.95 0.94 9.85
CA SER A 763 -29.26 0.77 11.28
C SER A 763 -30.37 1.76 11.64
N LYS A 764 -31.48 1.26 12.18
CA LYS A 764 -32.61 2.08 12.67
C LYS A 764 -32.20 2.95 13.85
#